data_ebd2d484dfbdb94a6f5f17f9028f01df
#
_entry.id   ebd2d484dfbdb94a6f5f17f9028f01df
#
_cell.length_a   1.000
_cell.length_b   1.000
_cell.length_c   1.000
_cell.angle_alpha   90.00
_cell.angle_beta   90.00
_cell.angle_gamma   90.00
#
_symmetry.space_group_name_H-M   'P 1'
#
loop_
_entity.id
_entity.type
_entity.pdbx_description
1 polymer ?
#
loop_
_entity_poly.entity_id
_entity_poly.type
_entity_poly.pdbx_seq_one_letter_code
_entity_poly.pdbx_strand_id
1 'polypeptide(L)'
;MLDKVASIKIEGKKNIKKKKQNHGGFLFVSCLYKLRSNQTHLLSGFSVLVPAIFSLSVQAATQTTGQMVQFDIKAQRADKALIEYAKQTEQTVVFSYELAKQYDANSVYGFYTQLDALEALLGGTELDAVVDQNGLLSIKLKQINRNDNNMMKLSAVSAAVLPALLAVNSQGVNAAEEVAQEKIEKIAIVGSRVAGRSVEDLPVPVDILSAEALENTGQTEVGRMLQSIAPSFNFSSSAISDGTDALRPATLRGLGPDQTLVLINGKRRHQASIIHINGSVGRGTAGTDMNAIPASAIKRIEVLRDGAAAQYGSDAIAGVINIVLKDGSEGGKAAINYGQYSEGDGETINLDFNKGFALGDDGYLNTTINYRDRAPTNRAGLHGSCQFYGCTELSDGTLLAGDPRELTADRDTFRIGDADSQQFGLTINTGYELGDGELYGFITYSTRENESAAFFRHNANAGGNPVLQDNDATIPLGFLPKINTTIDDISYNFGYKTEFDNDASLDLSYTYGENSIDYTTSDTINASYANFLRYDQGLSAADIRTTIPREAYAYGMELSLQTINIDFTQNFDDYSLAMGAEIRTDEYRILEGNEYAYRDYDTTNGVSIYNGLSGGVGSEDASGGSQGFGGSAPASSVDESRDVISFYIDAEAYVIEDVILSGALRYDNYKGFGDTVNFKLAGNWSVTDDISLRGALSSGFRAPSMQQLYFNNVSTQFVVGTNGNLVAEEVGTFRNDSTLAQSLGIPKLKEEKSQNRSLGIVYNVTDNINVTVDYYSIDIDDRIVISDRLGKGLSTSLDAALNSAGAGVGQFFLNGADTETRGVDFVATWNTEGLGGTLDFTLAANFTKTDVVSLFSPAGSSLETVNVEDIFSAEDISIIEEWQPEDRINLSALYQRDDWTVNLSLNRFGEYTVEDGGRQTYGAEILTDVKVNYFVTEDLSVNIGANNLFDVYPDKNEIGNSRSGTIVDASGNTVISSSGVFDYSRRSAPFGFNGAYYYVGAEYRF
;
A
#
# COMPACT_ATOMS: atom_id res chain seq x y z
N MET A 1 -26.26 -31.52 1.99
CA MET A 1 -26.91 -30.32 1.42
C MET A 1 -27.12 -30.43 -0.10
N LEU A 2 -26.71 -31.53 -0.73
CA LEU A 2 -26.85 -31.77 -2.19
C LEU A 2 -28.10 -32.58 -2.56
N ASP A 3 -28.87 -33.08 -1.60
CA ASP A 3 -30.09 -33.90 -1.86
C ASP A 3 -31.39 -33.11 -1.88
N LYS A 4 -31.39 -31.80 -1.93
CA LYS A 4 -32.59 -30.95 -1.97
C LYS A 4 -32.80 -30.13 -3.24
N VAL A 5 -32.04 -30.37 -4.29
CA VAL A 5 -32.15 -29.62 -5.56
C VAL A 5 -32.80 -30.43 -6.69
N ALA A 6 -33.20 -31.66 -6.44
CA ALA A 6 -33.75 -32.55 -7.47
C ALA A 6 -35.28 -32.75 -7.45
N SER A 7 -36.09 -31.78 -6.97
CA SER A 7 -37.56 -31.88 -7.10
C SER A 7 -38.28 -30.53 -7.09
N ILE A 8 -38.14 -29.78 -8.18
CA ILE A 8 -39.18 -28.82 -8.58
C ILE A 8 -39.55 -29.13 -10.04
N LYS A 9 -40.62 -29.89 -10.15
CA LYS A 9 -41.34 -30.17 -11.39
C LYS A 9 -42.14 -28.94 -11.79
N ILE A 10 -42.06 -28.66 -13.08
CA ILE A 10 -42.84 -27.66 -13.81
C ILE A 10 -44.31 -28.07 -13.78
N GLU A 11 -45.21 -27.25 -13.26
CA GLU A 11 -46.61 -27.18 -13.69
C GLU A 11 -47.19 -25.77 -13.46
N GLY A 12 -47.83 -25.23 -14.47
CA GLY A 12 -48.71 -24.08 -14.30
C GLY A 12 -48.66 -22.98 -15.37
N LYS A 13 -49.06 -23.32 -16.63
CA LYS A 13 -49.52 -22.29 -17.59
C LYS A 13 -50.78 -21.61 -17.09
N LYS A 14 -50.82 -20.27 -17.08
CA LYS A 14 -51.98 -19.51 -17.62
C LYS A 14 -51.66 -18.02 -17.79
N ASN A 15 -51.73 -17.63 -19.02
CA ASN A 15 -52.18 -16.36 -19.65
C ASN A 15 -52.36 -15.10 -18.79
N ILE A 16 -51.65 -14.02 -19.15
CA ILE A 16 -52.25 -12.70 -19.38
C ILE A 16 -51.46 -11.97 -20.50
N LYS A 17 -52.25 -11.37 -21.41
CA LYS A 17 -51.82 -10.68 -22.64
C LYS A 17 -51.20 -9.31 -22.42
N LYS A 18 -50.13 -9.02 -23.21
CA LYS A 18 -49.75 -7.77 -23.88
C LYS A 18 -49.96 -6.43 -23.17
N LYS A 19 -48.82 -5.73 -22.90
CA LYS A 19 -48.63 -4.37 -23.42
C LYS A 19 -47.12 -4.16 -23.62
N LYS A 20 -46.75 -3.85 -24.86
CA LYS A 20 -45.44 -3.37 -25.26
C LYS A 20 -45.23 -1.97 -24.71
N GLN A 21 -44.12 -1.69 -24.03
CA GLN A 21 -43.44 -0.43 -24.08
C GLN A 21 -41.95 -0.67 -23.81
N ASN A 22 -41.13 -0.08 -24.67
CA ASN A 22 -39.70 -0.15 -24.67
C ASN A 22 -39.12 0.48 -23.39
N HIS A 23 -38.25 -0.22 -22.67
CA HIS A 23 -37.21 0.32 -21.85
C HIS A 23 -36.12 -0.76 -21.73
N GLY A 24 -35.16 -0.69 -22.65
CA GLY A 24 -34.04 -1.64 -22.75
C GLY A 24 -32.76 -1.16 -22.04
N GLY A 25 -32.86 -0.28 -21.07
CA GLY A 25 -31.67 0.25 -20.39
C GLY A 25 -31.56 -0.06 -18.89
N PHE A 26 -32.65 -0.47 -18.25
CA PHE A 26 -32.65 -0.59 -16.77
C PHE A 26 -32.46 -2.01 -16.23
N LEU A 27 -32.34 -3.00 -17.08
CA LEU A 27 -32.29 -4.40 -16.62
C LEU A 27 -30.89 -4.89 -16.24
N PHE A 28 -29.84 -4.21 -16.71
CA PHE A 28 -28.45 -4.61 -16.42
C PHE A 28 -27.96 -4.11 -15.05
N VAL A 29 -28.35 -2.90 -14.67
CA VAL A 29 -27.99 -2.31 -13.37
C VAL A 29 -28.75 -2.98 -12.23
N SER A 30 -30.00 -3.40 -12.45
CA SER A 30 -30.79 -4.11 -11.43
C SER A 30 -30.34 -5.55 -11.18
N CYS A 31 -29.58 -6.15 -12.10
CA CYS A 31 -29.04 -7.51 -11.92
C CYS A 31 -27.76 -7.49 -11.07
N LEU A 32 -26.94 -6.47 -11.18
CA LEU A 32 -25.73 -6.27 -10.38
C LEU A 32 -26.06 -5.86 -8.93
N TYR A 33 -27.10 -5.05 -8.75
CA TYR A 33 -27.54 -4.64 -7.40
C TYR A 33 -28.18 -5.78 -6.57
N LYS A 34 -28.75 -6.80 -7.22
CA LYS A 34 -29.28 -8.01 -6.53
C LYS A 34 -28.22 -9.07 -6.23
N LEU A 35 -27.04 -8.98 -6.83
CA LEU A 35 -25.89 -9.84 -6.50
C LEU A 35 -25.17 -9.37 -5.22
N ARG A 36 -25.30 -8.09 -4.85
CA ARG A 36 -24.63 -7.50 -3.69
C ARG A 36 -25.12 -7.97 -2.31
N SER A 37 -26.33 -8.47 -2.19
CA SER A 37 -26.90 -8.95 -0.91
C SER A 37 -26.54 -10.40 -0.55
N ASN A 38 -25.72 -11.08 -1.36
CA ASN A 38 -25.29 -12.47 -1.12
C ASN A 38 -23.79 -12.69 -1.40
N GLN A 39 -22.99 -11.65 -1.42
CA GLN A 39 -21.60 -11.72 -1.93
C GLN A 39 -20.51 -12.08 -0.92
N THR A 40 -20.82 -12.30 0.35
CA THR A 40 -19.83 -12.90 1.27
C THR A 40 -19.46 -14.35 0.93
N HIS A 41 -20.05 -14.95 -0.10
CA HIS A 41 -19.75 -16.33 -0.52
C HIS A 41 -19.34 -16.52 -1.99
N LEU A 42 -19.24 -15.46 -2.80
CA LEU A 42 -18.88 -15.60 -4.23
C LEU A 42 -17.47 -15.11 -4.55
N LEU A 43 -16.88 -14.21 -3.75
CA LEU A 43 -15.49 -13.77 -3.93
C LEU A 43 -14.49 -14.76 -3.34
N SER A 44 -14.86 -15.53 -2.31
CA SER A 44 -14.10 -16.73 -1.89
C SER A 44 -14.04 -17.84 -2.98
N GLY A 45 -14.82 -17.72 -4.03
CA GLY A 45 -14.83 -18.66 -5.15
C GLY A 45 -13.80 -18.36 -6.24
N PHE A 46 -13.28 -17.15 -6.35
CA PHE A 46 -12.29 -16.78 -7.38
C PHE A 46 -10.83 -16.98 -6.94
N SER A 47 -10.54 -16.87 -5.66
CA SER A 47 -9.24 -17.30 -5.12
C SER A 47 -9.02 -18.81 -5.21
N VAL A 48 -10.05 -19.58 -5.55
CA VAL A 48 -10.02 -21.05 -5.71
C VAL A 48 -9.94 -21.48 -7.19
N LEU A 49 -10.04 -20.58 -8.17
CA LEU A 49 -10.12 -21.01 -9.60
C LEU A 49 -8.75 -21.18 -10.27
N VAL A 50 -7.66 -20.70 -9.71
CA VAL A 50 -6.31 -20.98 -10.24
C VAL A 50 -5.76 -22.33 -9.73
N PRO A 51 -6.02 -22.77 -8.49
CA PRO A 51 -5.72 -24.15 -8.06
C PRO A 51 -6.76 -25.20 -8.53
N ALA A 52 -7.98 -24.81 -8.92
CA ALA A 52 -9.09 -25.75 -9.17
C ALA A 52 -9.03 -26.48 -10.52
N ILE A 53 -8.05 -26.19 -11.39
CA ILE A 53 -7.79 -27.04 -12.58
C ILE A 53 -7.10 -28.37 -12.16
N PHE A 54 -6.68 -28.51 -10.92
CA PHE A 54 -6.01 -29.71 -10.40
C PHE A 54 -6.70 -30.41 -9.21
N SER A 55 -7.94 -30.08 -8.87
CA SER A 55 -8.60 -30.77 -7.76
C SER A 55 -9.97 -31.34 -8.11
N LEU A 56 -9.98 -32.61 -8.45
CA LEU A 56 -11.17 -33.46 -8.40
C LEU A 56 -11.39 -33.91 -6.95
N SER A 57 -12.54 -33.48 -6.39
CA SER A 57 -13.28 -34.04 -5.24
C SER A 57 -12.48 -34.47 -4.00
N VAL A 58 -12.52 -33.64 -2.96
CA VAL A 58 -12.19 -34.07 -1.58
C VAL A 58 -13.48 -34.21 -0.80
N GLN A 59 -13.81 -35.43 -0.40
CA GLN A 59 -14.75 -35.71 0.66
C GLN A 59 -13.99 -35.76 2.00
N ALA A 60 -14.40 -34.93 2.94
CA ALA A 60 -13.80 -34.88 4.28
C ALA A 60 -14.14 -36.18 5.05
N ALA A 61 -13.13 -36.93 5.42
CA ALA A 61 -13.19 -38.01 6.38
C ALA A 61 -12.58 -37.53 7.70
N THR A 62 -13.38 -37.65 8.74
CA THR A 62 -13.07 -37.34 10.14
C THR A 62 -11.98 -38.28 10.69
N GLN A 63 -11.08 -37.70 11.49
CA GLN A 63 -9.93 -38.34 12.16
C GLN A 63 -10.27 -39.63 12.91
N THR A 64 -9.39 -40.62 12.75
CA THR A 64 -9.13 -41.67 13.75
C THR A 64 -7.65 -41.88 13.91
N THR A 65 -6.99 -41.07 14.72
CA THR A 65 -5.64 -41.29 15.24
C THR A 65 -5.70 -42.46 16.24
N GLY A 66 -5.26 -43.67 15.84
CA GLY A 66 -5.15 -44.82 16.73
C GLY A 66 -5.63 -46.15 16.15
N GLN A 67 -6.26 -46.13 14.98
CA GLN A 67 -6.69 -47.40 14.35
C GLN A 67 -5.50 -48.08 13.67
N MET A 68 -5.25 -49.35 13.98
CA MET A 68 -4.23 -50.18 13.33
C MET A 68 -4.69 -50.61 11.95
N VAL A 69 -3.94 -50.25 10.93
CA VAL A 69 -4.14 -50.63 9.53
C VAL A 69 -3.14 -51.69 9.14
N GLN A 70 -3.55 -52.66 8.36
CA GLN A 70 -2.62 -53.66 7.81
C GLN A 70 -2.00 -53.12 6.52
N PHE A 71 -0.67 -52.95 6.53
CA PHE A 71 0.09 -52.48 5.40
C PHE A 71 0.81 -53.61 4.68
N ASP A 72 0.85 -53.53 3.35
CA ASP A 72 1.65 -54.34 2.46
C ASP A 72 2.29 -53.44 1.40
N ILE A 73 3.33 -52.70 1.76
CA ILE A 73 4.03 -51.76 0.90
C ILE A 73 5.49 -52.25 0.70
N LYS A 74 5.86 -52.50 -0.54
CA LYS A 74 7.25 -52.91 -0.88
C LYS A 74 8.15 -51.68 -0.95
N ALA A 75 9.44 -51.92 -0.63
CA ALA A 75 10.45 -50.90 -0.85
C ALA A 75 10.47 -50.49 -2.34
N GLN A 76 10.28 -49.22 -2.58
CA GLN A 76 10.20 -48.59 -3.90
C GLN A 76 10.42 -47.09 -3.79
N ARG A 77 10.44 -46.37 -4.92
CA ARG A 77 10.53 -44.91 -4.92
C ARG A 77 9.41 -44.29 -4.08
N ALA A 78 9.71 -43.24 -3.29
CA ALA A 78 8.80 -42.66 -2.31
C ALA A 78 7.48 -42.13 -2.90
N ASP A 79 7.50 -41.58 -4.15
CA ASP A 79 6.30 -41.18 -4.84
C ASP A 79 5.29 -42.31 -5.02
N LYS A 80 5.76 -43.50 -5.36
CA LYS A 80 4.92 -44.70 -5.54
C LYS A 80 4.50 -45.30 -4.21
N ALA A 81 5.40 -45.32 -3.24
CA ALA A 81 5.14 -45.84 -1.92
C ALA A 81 4.10 -45.00 -1.16
N LEU A 82 4.11 -43.66 -1.31
CA LEU A 82 3.13 -42.75 -0.76
C LEU A 82 1.75 -42.91 -1.41
N ILE A 83 1.68 -43.17 -2.72
CA ILE A 83 0.42 -43.50 -3.40
C ILE A 83 -0.16 -44.83 -2.88
N GLU A 84 0.66 -45.86 -2.67
CA GLU A 84 0.21 -47.13 -2.07
C GLU A 84 -0.23 -46.95 -0.61
N TYR A 85 0.48 -46.14 0.16
CA TYR A 85 0.09 -45.78 1.51
C TYR A 85 -1.29 -45.10 1.54
N ALA A 86 -1.48 -44.06 0.69
CA ALA A 86 -2.75 -43.32 0.58
C ALA A 86 -3.92 -44.26 0.23
N LYS A 87 -3.69 -45.22 -0.66
CA LYS A 87 -4.73 -46.24 -1.03
C LYS A 87 -5.08 -47.18 0.10
N GLN A 88 -4.07 -47.65 0.89
CA GLN A 88 -4.29 -48.61 1.96
C GLN A 88 -4.86 -47.96 3.22
N THR A 89 -4.67 -46.64 3.40
CA THR A 89 -5.25 -45.86 4.49
C THR A 89 -6.55 -45.18 4.16
N GLU A 90 -6.94 -45.12 2.88
CA GLU A 90 -8.03 -44.28 2.34
C GLU A 90 -7.92 -42.82 2.73
N GLN A 91 -6.68 -42.34 2.96
CA GLN A 91 -6.40 -40.94 3.32
C GLN A 91 -5.82 -40.13 2.16
N THR A 92 -6.12 -38.85 2.16
CA THR A 92 -5.48 -37.91 1.26
C THR A 92 -4.09 -37.54 1.78
N VAL A 93 -3.05 -37.86 1.01
CA VAL A 93 -1.66 -37.45 1.28
C VAL A 93 -1.23 -36.46 0.23
N VAL A 94 -0.85 -35.26 0.65
CA VAL A 94 -0.35 -34.21 -0.22
C VAL A 94 1.17 -34.19 -0.23
N PHE A 95 1.77 -34.34 -1.39
CA PHE A 95 3.23 -34.31 -1.56
C PHE A 95 3.64 -33.83 -2.94
N SER A 96 4.83 -33.21 -3.01
CA SER A 96 5.46 -32.90 -4.30
C SER A 96 5.95 -34.16 -4.97
N TYR A 97 5.38 -34.49 -6.12
CA TYR A 97 5.79 -35.66 -6.91
C TYR A 97 7.27 -35.59 -7.29
N GLU A 98 7.74 -34.42 -7.69
CA GLU A 98 9.15 -34.19 -8.09
C GLU A 98 10.13 -34.33 -6.93
N LEU A 99 9.69 -33.99 -5.72
CA LEU A 99 10.46 -34.17 -4.52
C LEU A 99 10.47 -35.65 -4.08
N ALA A 100 9.31 -36.29 -3.98
CA ALA A 100 9.19 -37.66 -3.50
C ALA A 100 9.88 -38.69 -4.41
N LYS A 101 9.92 -38.48 -5.72
CA LYS A 101 10.58 -39.37 -6.67
C LYS A 101 12.10 -39.40 -6.52
N GLN A 102 12.74 -38.48 -5.79
CA GLN A 102 14.18 -38.42 -5.55
C GLN A 102 14.65 -39.35 -4.43
N TYR A 103 13.70 -39.90 -3.65
CA TYR A 103 13.97 -40.73 -2.49
C TYR A 103 13.41 -42.13 -2.70
N ASP A 104 14.09 -43.14 -2.11
CA ASP A 104 13.59 -44.50 -2.03
C ASP A 104 12.98 -44.74 -0.64
N ALA A 105 11.72 -45.16 -0.59
CA ALA A 105 11.00 -45.48 0.63
C ALA A 105 11.21 -46.94 1.03
N ASN A 106 11.18 -47.16 2.36
CA ASN A 106 11.33 -48.50 2.93
C ASN A 106 10.08 -49.36 2.68
N SER A 107 10.20 -50.65 2.90
CA SER A 107 9.07 -51.57 2.91
C SER A 107 8.35 -51.51 4.26
N VAL A 108 7.00 -51.51 4.25
CA VAL A 108 6.16 -51.57 5.47
C VAL A 108 5.19 -52.73 5.34
N TYR A 109 5.35 -53.72 6.23
CA TYR A 109 4.53 -54.93 6.27
C TYR A 109 4.00 -55.17 7.70
N GLY A 110 2.70 -55.39 7.84
CA GLY A 110 2.07 -55.66 9.13
C GLY A 110 1.08 -54.62 9.58
N PHE A 111 0.74 -54.68 10.88
CA PHE A 111 -0.20 -53.74 11.47
C PHE A 111 0.54 -52.57 12.14
N TYR A 112 0.22 -51.38 11.67
CA TYR A 112 0.80 -50.13 12.18
C TYR A 112 -0.35 -49.11 12.39
N THR A 113 -0.14 -48.13 13.23
CA THR A 113 -0.93 -46.91 13.13
C THR A 113 -0.54 -46.15 11.83
N GLN A 114 -1.38 -45.29 11.36
CA GLN A 114 -1.13 -44.56 10.11
C GLN A 114 0.16 -43.73 10.19
N LEU A 115 0.43 -43.06 11.30
CA LEU A 115 1.63 -42.27 11.49
C LEU A 115 2.89 -43.15 11.60
N ASP A 116 2.85 -44.25 12.40
CA ASP A 116 3.99 -45.13 12.55
C ASP A 116 4.36 -45.81 11.21
N ALA A 117 3.37 -46.16 10.41
CA ALA A 117 3.59 -46.73 9.07
C ALA A 117 4.29 -45.71 8.14
N LEU A 118 3.89 -44.44 8.21
CA LEU A 118 4.47 -43.40 7.38
C LEU A 118 5.90 -43.05 7.83
N GLU A 119 6.13 -42.99 9.14
CA GLU A 119 7.45 -42.80 9.72
C GLU A 119 8.41 -43.96 9.34
N ALA A 120 7.91 -45.19 9.37
CA ALA A 120 8.67 -46.37 8.94
C ALA A 120 8.95 -46.32 7.41
N LEU A 121 7.96 -45.90 6.60
CA LEU A 121 8.05 -45.80 5.15
C LEU A 121 9.10 -44.76 4.72
N LEU A 122 9.15 -43.62 5.39
CA LEU A 122 10.06 -42.50 5.06
C LEU A 122 11.34 -42.51 5.88
N GLY A 123 11.51 -43.50 6.79
CA GLY A 123 12.69 -43.63 7.62
C GLY A 123 13.97 -43.70 6.80
N GLY A 124 14.97 -42.86 7.12
CA GLY A 124 16.22 -42.76 6.38
C GLY A 124 16.19 -41.83 5.15
N THR A 125 15.04 -41.24 4.82
CA THR A 125 14.92 -40.16 3.81
C THR A 125 14.98 -38.80 4.49
N GLU A 126 15.17 -37.74 3.69
CA GLU A 126 15.04 -36.37 4.15
C GLU A 126 13.58 -35.86 4.13
N LEU A 127 12.62 -36.77 3.90
CA LEU A 127 11.20 -36.44 3.93
C LEU A 127 10.62 -36.60 5.31
N ASP A 128 9.71 -35.70 5.68
CA ASP A 128 8.97 -35.69 6.93
C ASP A 128 7.47 -35.58 6.68
N ALA A 129 6.67 -36.14 7.57
CA ALA A 129 5.22 -36.12 7.51
C ALA A 129 4.67 -35.11 8.51
N VAL A 130 3.95 -34.13 8.03
CA VAL A 130 3.32 -33.09 8.84
C VAL A 130 1.80 -33.18 8.70
N VAL A 131 1.10 -33.24 9.82
CA VAL A 131 -0.38 -33.15 9.86
C VAL A 131 -0.74 -31.72 10.26
N ASP A 132 -1.51 -31.04 9.42
CA ASP A 132 -1.99 -29.70 9.73
C ASP A 132 -3.15 -29.69 10.75
N GLN A 133 -3.55 -28.49 11.19
CA GLN A 133 -4.64 -28.31 12.16
C GLN A 133 -6.01 -28.85 11.66
N ASN A 134 -6.15 -29.06 10.38
CA ASN A 134 -7.35 -29.60 9.74
C ASN A 134 -7.25 -31.11 9.51
N GLY A 135 -6.17 -31.76 9.96
CA GLY A 135 -5.94 -33.19 9.79
C GLY A 135 -5.44 -33.60 8.40
N LEU A 136 -5.00 -32.65 7.55
CA LEU A 136 -4.44 -32.95 6.23
C LEU A 136 -2.98 -33.39 6.37
N LEU A 137 -2.66 -34.55 5.82
CA LEU A 137 -1.31 -35.11 5.85
C LEU A 137 -0.49 -34.59 4.69
N SER A 138 0.58 -33.88 4.96
CA SER A 138 1.52 -33.36 3.95
C SER A 138 2.94 -33.88 4.18
N ILE A 139 3.66 -34.17 3.07
CA ILE A 139 5.05 -34.62 3.09
C ILE A 139 5.97 -33.47 2.65
N LYS A 140 6.92 -33.11 3.52
CA LYS A 140 7.86 -31.99 3.32
C LYS A 140 9.29 -32.45 3.58
N LEU A 141 10.28 -31.64 3.24
CA LEU A 141 11.67 -31.87 3.68
C LEU A 141 11.81 -31.68 5.19
N LYS A 142 12.60 -32.49 5.85
CA LYS A 142 12.95 -32.31 7.26
C LYS A 142 13.66 -30.99 7.47
N GLN A 143 13.11 -30.12 8.33
CA GLN A 143 13.80 -28.90 8.75
C GLN A 143 15.00 -29.28 9.64
N ILE A 144 16.20 -29.10 9.12
CA ILE A 144 17.42 -29.25 9.90
C ILE A 144 17.74 -27.91 10.52
N ASN A 145 17.53 -27.74 11.82
CA ASN A 145 18.11 -26.65 12.59
C ASN A 145 19.63 -26.71 12.47
N ARG A 146 20.22 -25.85 11.67
CA ARG A 146 21.65 -25.55 11.67
C ARG A 146 21.85 -24.05 11.95
N ASN A 147 22.22 -23.77 13.20
CA ASN A 147 23.16 -22.69 13.45
C ASN A 147 24.48 -23.11 12.79
N ASP A 148 24.90 -22.43 11.78
CA ASP A 148 26.29 -22.06 11.51
C ASP A 148 26.42 -21.29 10.19
N ASN A 149 27.14 -20.18 10.29
CA ASN A 149 27.62 -19.33 9.21
C ASN A 149 28.16 -20.16 8.03
N ASN A 150 27.68 -19.89 6.82
CA ASN A 150 28.55 -19.73 5.66
C ASN A 150 27.78 -19.27 4.42
N MET A 151 28.41 -18.31 3.73
CA MET A 151 28.08 -17.83 2.39
C MET A 151 27.81 -18.93 1.35
N MET A 152 26.94 -18.62 0.41
CA MET A 152 26.58 -19.34 -0.81
C MET A 152 25.74 -20.61 -0.62
N LYS A 153 24.45 -20.40 -0.69
CA LYS A 153 23.59 -21.37 -1.38
C LYS A 153 22.65 -20.61 -2.33
N LEU A 154 23.15 -20.31 -3.53
CA LEU A 154 22.28 -20.27 -4.71
C LEU A 154 21.71 -21.68 -4.83
N SER A 155 20.61 -21.96 -4.15
CA SER A 155 20.06 -23.30 -4.09
C SER A 155 19.12 -23.55 -5.27
N ALA A 156 19.29 -24.69 -5.82
CA ALA A 156 18.43 -25.59 -6.63
C ALA A 156 17.15 -25.08 -7.37
N VAL A 157 16.54 -23.96 -7.00
CA VAL A 157 15.36 -23.42 -7.71
C VAL A 157 15.79 -22.73 -9.00
N SER A 158 16.94 -22.06 -9.02
CA SER A 158 17.50 -21.46 -10.24
C SER A 158 18.02 -22.52 -11.24
N ALA A 159 18.34 -23.74 -10.77
CA ALA A 159 18.79 -24.83 -11.62
C ALA A 159 17.64 -25.63 -12.26
N ALA A 160 16.41 -25.54 -11.77
CA ALA A 160 15.26 -26.28 -12.28
C ALA A 160 14.42 -25.47 -13.30
N VAL A 161 14.43 -24.14 -13.21
CA VAL A 161 13.67 -23.27 -14.12
C VAL A 161 14.39 -23.09 -15.47
N LEU A 162 15.71 -23.03 -15.49
CA LEU A 162 16.49 -22.86 -16.71
C LEU A 162 16.35 -24.04 -17.71
N PRO A 163 16.32 -25.35 -17.30
CA PRO A 163 16.13 -26.47 -18.25
C PRO A 163 14.70 -26.60 -18.78
N ALA A 164 13.68 -26.12 -18.02
CA ALA A 164 12.28 -26.19 -18.45
C ALA A 164 11.95 -25.16 -19.53
N LEU A 165 12.60 -24.00 -19.52
CA LEU A 165 12.49 -22.93 -20.50
C LEU A 165 13.29 -23.25 -21.78
N LEU A 166 14.37 -24.06 -21.69
CA LEU A 166 15.19 -24.47 -22.85
C LEU A 166 14.60 -25.65 -23.63
N ALA A 167 13.51 -26.27 -23.19
CA ALA A 167 12.88 -27.41 -23.85
C ALA A 167 11.76 -27.06 -24.84
N VAL A 168 11.51 -25.79 -25.12
CA VAL A 168 10.57 -25.36 -26.18
C VAL A 168 11.29 -25.31 -27.50
N ASN A 169 10.91 -26.21 -28.37
CA ASN A 169 11.48 -26.53 -29.67
C ASN A 169 11.79 -25.35 -30.58
N SER A 170 13.05 -25.33 -31.03
CA SER A 170 13.49 -24.62 -32.21
C SER A 170 12.82 -25.19 -33.49
N GLN A 171 11.84 -24.48 -34.02
CA GLN A 171 11.54 -24.53 -35.46
C GLN A 171 11.75 -23.14 -36.02
N GLY A 172 12.80 -23.01 -36.82
CA GLY A 172 13.20 -21.77 -37.45
C GLY A 172 12.15 -21.20 -38.38
N VAL A 173 11.90 -19.91 -38.24
CA VAL A 173 11.35 -19.08 -39.30
C VAL A 173 12.32 -17.91 -39.46
N ASN A 174 12.96 -17.84 -40.61
CA ASN A 174 13.75 -16.69 -41.04
C ASN A 174 12.81 -15.57 -41.41
N ALA A 175 12.82 -14.48 -40.61
CA ALA A 175 12.52 -13.15 -41.08
C ALA A 175 13.26 -12.18 -40.14
N ALA A 176 14.39 -11.65 -40.60
CA ALA A 176 14.96 -10.47 -40.02
C ALA A 176 14.05 -9.28 -40.38
N GLU A 177 13.13 -8.94 -39.52
CA GLU A 177 12.53 -7.61 -39.44
C GLU A 177 13.30 -6.85 -38.37
N GLU A 178 13.89 -5.71 -38.75
CA GLU A 178 14.45 -4.74 -37.81
C GLU A 178 13.42 -4.53 -36.72
N VAL A 179 13.78 -4.85 -35.47
CA VAL A 179 13.01 -4.44 -34.29
C VAL A 179 13.07 -2.91 -34.30
N ALA A 180 12.02 -2.31 -34.84
CA ALA A 180 11.84 -0.86 -34.77
C ALA A 180 11.79 -0.52 -33.28
N GLN A 181 12.81 0.17 -32.76
CA GLN A 181 12.72 0.84 -31.49
C GLN A 181 11.43 1.66 -31.53
N GLU A 182 10.48 1.30 -30.68
CA GLU A 182 9.28 2.13 -30.45
C GLU A 182 9.82 3.50 -30.04
N LYS A 183 9.77 4.46 -30.96
CA LYS A 183 10.05 5.85 -30.60
C LYS A 183 9.08 6.21 -29.49
N ILE A 184 9.63 6.55 -28.31
CA ILE A 184 8.82 7.05 -27.19
C ILE A 184 7.92 8.13 -27.78
N GLU A 185 6.60 7.88 -27.77
CA GLU A 185 5.64 8.89 -28.18
C GLU A 185 5.78 10.07 -27.21
N LYS A 186 6.35 11.17 -27.68
CA LYS A 186 6.49 12.41 -26.91
C LYS A 186 5.15 13.18 -26.79
N ILE A 187 4.03 12.47 -26.92
CA ILE A 187 2.67 13.02 -26.89
C ILE A 187 2.07 12.72 -25.53
N ALA A 188 1.73 13.79 -24.80
CA ALA A 188 1.11 13.68 -23.48
C ALA A 188 -0.42 13.81 -23.57
N ILE A 189 -1.14 13.10 -22.69
CA ILE A 189 -2.60 13.26 -22.51
C ILE A 189 -2.89 14.39 -21.52
N VAL A 190 -1.96 14.71 -20.63
CA VAL A 190 -2.09 15.76 -19.60
C VAL A 190 -1.32 17.02 -19.98
N GLY A 191 -1.77 18.18 -19.46
CA GLY A 191 -1.12 19.48 -19.67
C GLY A 191 -1.73 20.33 -20.80
N SER A 192 -2.39 19.70 -21.77
CA SER A 192 -3.19 20.36 -22.81
C SER A 192 -4.42 19.51 -23.13
N ARG A 193 -5.51 20.14 -23.55
CA ARG A 193 -6.71 19.46 -24.09
C ARG A 193 -6.63 19.26 -25.60
N VAL A 194 -5.58 19.76 -26.24
CA VAL A 194 -5.32 19.55 -27.66
C VAL A 194 -4.61 18.22 -27.85
N ALA A 195 -5.25 17.29 -28.56
CA ALA A 195 -4.67 15.99 -28.82
C ALA A 195 -3.38 16.10 -29.66
N GLY A 196 -2.38 15.26 -29.35
CA GLY A 196 -1.16 15.18 -30.15
C GLY A 196 -0.10 16.24 -29.87
N ARG A 197 -0.18 16.99 -28.77
CA ARG A 197 0.88 17.93 -28.35
C ARG A 197 2.16 17.23 -27.93
N SER A 198 3.28 17.72 -28.44
CA SER A 198 4.61 17.35 -27.94
C SER A 198 4.83 17.91 -26.53
N VAL A 199 5.51 17.18 -25.66
CA VAL A 199 5.88 17.64 -24.31
C VAL A 199 6.70 18.92 -24.32
N GLU A 200 7.50 19.14 -25.37
CA GLU A 200 8.35 20.31 -25.53
C GLU A 200 7.54 21.58 -25.82
N ASP A 201 6.36 21.43 -26.46
CA ASP A 201 5.44 22.53 -26.82
C ASP A 201 4.44 22.86 -25.72
N LEU A 202 4.36 22.01 -24.65
CA LEU A 202 3.42 22.26 -23.56
C LEU A 202 3.77 23.52 -22.76
N PRO A 203 2.77 24.31 -22.38
CA PRO A 203 2.97 25.50 -21.57
C PRO A 203 3.30 25.20 -20.11
N VAL A 204 3.36 23.91 -19.74
CA VAL A 204 3.62 23.39 -18.37
C VAL A 204 4.54 22.16 -18.43
N PRO A 205 5.32 21.88 -17.38
CA PRO A 205 6.23 20.74 -17.36
C PRO A 205 5.47 19.41 -17.22
N VAL A 206 5.72 18.49 -18.15
CA VAL A 206 5.22 17.10 -18.10
C VAL A 206 6.38 16.13 -18.32
N ASP A 207 6.56 15.16 -17.44
CA ASP A 207 7.49 14.06 -17.65
C ASP A 207 6.73 12.85 -18.21
N ILE A 208 7.30 12.19 -19.21
CA ILE A 208 6.80 10.91 -19.72
C ILE A 208 7.77 9.80 -19.31
N LEU A 209 7.31 8.89 -18.48
CA LEU A 209 8.03 7.75 -17.97
C LEU A 209 7.52 6.49 -18.68
N SER A 210 8.31 5.93 -19.59
CA SER A 210 7.92 4.77 -20.39
C SER A 210 7.86 3.49 -19.53
N ALA A 211 7.15 2.46 -20.02
CA ALA A 211 7.14 1.14 -19.41
C ALA A 211 8.56 0.58 -19.24
N GLU A 212 9.43 0.77 -20.25
CA GLU A 212 10.83 0.32 -20.20
C GLU A 212 11.62 1.05 -19.09
N ALA A 213 11.44 2.36 -18.93
CA ALA A 213 12.08 3.12 -17.87
C ALA A 213 11.66 2.63 -16.48
N LEU A 214 10.37 2.34 -16.28
CA LEU A 214 9.85 1.76 -15.05
C LEU A 214 10.44 0.37 -14.78
N GLU A 215 10.43 -0.50 -15.77
CA GLU A 215 10.96 -1.87 -15.65
C GLU A 215 12.48 -1.89 -15.39
N ASN A 216 13.23 -0.94 -15.97
CA ASN A 216 14.68 -0.83 -15.80
C ASN A 216 15.10 -0.44 -14.38
N THR A 217 14.18 0.04 -13.52
CA THR A 217 14.45 0.28 -12.10
C THR A 217 14.71 -1.01 -11.32
N GLY A 218 14.22 -2.16 -11.79
CA GLY A 218 14.27 -3.45 -11.08
C GLY A 218 13.39 -3.52 -9.84
N GLN A 219 12.58 -2.49 -9.58
CA GLN A 219 11.59 -2.49 -8.51
C GLN A 219 10.34 -3.27 -8.91
N THR A 220 9.56 -3.72 -7.93
CA THR A 220 8.31 -4.48 -8.16
C THR A 220 7.04 -3.70 -7.80
N GLU A 221 7.17 -2.54 -7.19
CA GLU A 221 6.09 -1.65 -6.76
C GLU A 221 6.12 -0.35 -7.57
N VAL A 222 4.98 0.07 -8.15
CA VAL A 222 4.90 1.29 -8.97
C VAL A 222 5.35 2.54 -8.21
N GLY A 223 4.99 2.66 -6.93
CA GLY A 223 5.46 3.77 -6.09
C GLY A 223 6.98 3.80 -5.94
N ARG A 224 7.64 2.64 -5.80
CA ARG A 224 9.11 2.54 -5.75
C ARG A 224 9.75 2.84 -7.10
N MET A 225 9.15 2.37 -8.21
CA MET A 225 9.61 2.67 -9.56
C MET A 225 9.61 4.19 -9.80
N LEU A 226 8.49 4.85 -9.50
CA LEU A 226 8.38 6.31 -9.64
C LEU A 226 9.41 7.05 -8.76
N GLN A 227 9.56 6.63 -7.51
CA GLN A 227 10.56 7.22 -6.61
C GLN A 227 11.99 7.12 -7.17
N SER A 228 12.31 6.05 -7.89
CA SER A 228 13.65 5.82 -8.43
C SER A 228 13.99 6.71 -9.63
N ILE A 229 12.99 7.18 -10.41
CA ILE A 229 13.23 7.91 -11.67
C ILE A 229 12.63 9.32 -11.69
N ALA A 230 11.71 9.65 -10.78
CA ALA A 230 11.09 10.97 -10.65
C ALA A 230 11.49 11.62 -9.31
N PRO A 231 12.53 12.46 -9.25
CA PRO A 231 13.04 13.02 -7.98
C PRO A 231 12.03 13.86 -7.19
N SER A 232 11.06 14.47 -7.87
CA SER A 232 9.98 15.22 -7.20
C SER A 232 8.94 14.33 -6.52
N PHE A 233 8.97 13.00 -6.77
CA PHE A 233 8.06 12.02 -6.19
C PHE A 233 8.72 11.28 -5.02
N ASN A 234 8.04 11.18 -3.88
CA ASN A 234 8.50 10.47 -2.70
C ASN A 234 7.51 9.38 -2.28
N PHE A 235 8.06 8.26 -1.79
CA PHE A 235 7.31 7.07 -1.35
C PHE A 235 7.98 6.47 -0.12
N SER A 236 7.97 7.26 0.97
CA SER A 236 8.69 6.96 2.23
C SER A 236 8.20 5.66 2.87
N SER A 237 9.14 4.91 3.46
CA SER A 237 8.82 3.76 4.31
C SER A 237 8.53 4.21 5.73
N SER A 238 7.57 3.54 6.37
CA SER A 238 7.32 3.59 7.81
C SER A 238 7.06 2.18 8.32
N ALA A 239 7.17 1.95 9.62
CA ALA A 239 6.86 0.67 10.25
C ALA A 239 6.06 0.89 11.55
N ILE A 240 5.23 -0.08 11.92
CA ILE A 240 4.30 0.03 13.06
C ILE A 240 3.45 1.31 12.94
N SER A 241 2.82 1.49 11.80
CA SER A 241 2.05 2.70 11.44
C SER A 241 0.59 2.41 11.08
N ASP A 242 0.05 1.30 11.60
CA ASP A 242 -1.38 0.96 11.57
C ASP A 242 -2.00 0.98 10.15
N GLY A 243 -1.33 0.31 9.20
CA GLY A 243 -1.76 0.19 7.80
C GLY A 243 -1.11 1.17 6.84
N THR A 244 -0.44 2.25 7.31
CA THR A 244 0.37 3.12 6.46
C THR A 244 1.56 2.38 5.85
N ASP A 245 2.08 1.35 6.51
CA ASP A 245 3.10 0.45 5.99
C ASP A 245 2.58 -0.49 4.89
N ALA A 246 1.29 -0.82 4.90
CA ALA A 246 0.62 -1.60 3.86
C ALA A 246 0.20 -0.73 2.65
N LEU A 247 -0.22 0.53 2.90
CA LEU A 247 -0.62 1.51 1.89
C LEU A 247 0.16 2.81 2.13
N ARG A 248 1.34 2.90 1.51
CA ARG A 248 2.27 4.01 1.71
C ARG A 248 1.79 5.30 1.03
N PRO A 249 1.97 6.46 1.70
CA PRO A 249 1.64 7.75 1.11
C PRO A 249 2.58 8.09 -0.06
N ALA A 250 1.99 8.41 -1.21
CA ALA A 250 2.69 8.88 -2.40
C ALA A 250 2.61 10.41 -2.44
N THR A 251 3.75 11.09 -2.36
CA THR A 251 3.81 12.55 -2.32
C THR A 251 4.55 13.12 -3.52
N LEU A 252 4.15 14.31 -3.97
CA LEU A 252 4.77 15.03 -5.07
C LEU A 252 5.23 16.41 -4.57
N ARG A 253 6.49 16.80 -4.85
CA ARG A 253 7.06 18.08 -4.44
C ARG A 253 6.96 18.37 -2.93
N GLY A 254 7.07 17.32 -2.09
CA GLY A 254 6.97 17.46 -0.63
C GLY A 254 5.57 17.74 -0.09
N LEU A 255 4.56 17.87 -0.95
CA LEU A 255 3.17 18.12 -0.55
C LEU A 255 2.45 16.83 -0.11
N GLY A 256 1.25 16.95 0.46
CA GLY A 256 0.46 15.81 0.95
C GLY A 256 0.02 14.88 -0.19
N PRO A 257 -0.16 13.57 0.09
CA PRO A 257 -0.63 12.62 -0.91
C PRO A 257 -2.02 12.94 -1.46
N ASP A 258 -2.86 13.63 -0.71
CA ASP A 258 -4.19 14.09 -1.12
C ASP A 258 -4.16 15.40 -1.95
N GLN A 259 -2.98 16.00 -2.15
CA GLN A 259 -2.77 17.18 -2.97
C GLN A 259 -2.22 16.85 -4.37
N THR A 260 -2.16 15.55 -4.70
CA THR A 260 -1.77 15.02 -6.00
C THR A 260 -2.92 14.23 -6.62
N LEU A 261 -3.38 14.66 -7.80
CA LEU A 261 -4.43 13.95 -8.51
C LEU A 261 -3.86 12.78 -9.31
N VAL A 262 -4.48 11.61 -9.22
CA VAL A 262 -4.14 10.44 -10.03
C VAL A 262 -5.25 10.15 -11.04
N LEU A 263 -4.85 9.90 -12.29
CA LEU A 263 -5.74 9.53 -13.40
C LEU A 263 -5.34 8.17 -13.97
N ILE A 264 -6.30 7.47 -14.59
CA ILE A 264 -6.07 6.32 -15.45
C ILE A 264 -6.65 6.64 -16.83
N ASN A 265 -5.83 6.59 -17.87
CA ASN A 265 -6.22 6.99 -19.23
C ASN A 265 -6.94 8.34 -19.27
N GLY A 266 -6.48 9.32 -18.46
CA GLY A 266 -7.08 10.66 -18.36
C GLY A 266 -8.35 10.75 -17.52
N LYS A 267 -8.87 9.67 -16.95
CA LYS A 267 -10.07 9.66 -16.08
C LYS A 267 -9.68 9.58 -14.62
N ARG A 268 -10.38 10.37 -13.75
CA ARG A 268 -10.10 10.46 -12.31
C ARG A 268 -10.16 9.11 -11.63
N ARG A 269 -9.10 8.76 -10.88
CA ARG A 269 -9.06 7.61 -10.00
C ARG A 269 -9.57 7.99 -8.60
N HIS A 270 -10.19 7.04 -7.92
CA HIS A 270 -10.58 7.16 -6.51
C HIS A 270 -9.35 7.18 -5.59
N GLN A 271 -9.52 7.78 -4.41
CA GLN A 271 -8.56 7.69 -3.32
C GLN A 271 -8.66 6.32 -2.62
N ALA A 272 -7.67 5.99 -1.81
CA ALA A 272 -7.75 4.86 -0.89
C ALA A 272 -8.69 5.19 0.27
N SER A 273 -9.28 4.17 0.88
CA SER A 273 -10.21 4.31 2.01
C SER A 273 -9.52 4.69 3.33
N ILE A 274 -8.21 4.40 3.46
CA ILE A 274 -7.41 4.73 4.64
C ILE A 274 -7.18 6.23 4.77
N ILE A 275 -7.11 6.70 6.02
CA ILE A 275 -6.56 7.99 6.40
C ILE A 275 -5.37 7.78 7.34
N HIS A 276 -4.26 8.46 7.07
CA HIS A 276 -3.04 8.34 7.84
C HIS A 276 -3.14 9.19 9.12
N ILE A 277 -3.41 8.56 10.28
CA ILE A 277 -3.59 9.29 11.54
C ILE A 277 -2.38 9.21 12.47
N ASN A 278 -1.47 8.24 12.26
CA ASN A 278 -0.27 8.10 13.05
C ASN A 278 0.89 8.95 12.52
N GLY A 279 1.94 9.14 13.33
CA GLY A 279 3.14 9.87 12.93
C GLY A 279 3.85 9.15 11.77
N SER A 280 3.59 9.62 10.56
CA SER A 280 4.19 9.18 9.29
C SER A 280 4.10 10.34 8.29
N VAL A 281 4.87 10.27 7.22
CA VAL A 281 4.67 11.20 6.09
C VAL A 281 3.22 11.13 5.64
N GLY A 282 2.60 12.28 5.42
CA GLY A 282 1.18 12.37 5.04
C GLY A 282 0.18 12.22 6.18
N ARG A 283 0.59 12.36 7.46
CA ARG A 283 -0.33 12.36 8.60
C ARG A 283 -1.47 13.37 8.41
N GLY A 284 -2.70 12.94 8.65
CA GLY A 284 -3.92 13.73 8.44
C GLY A 284 -4.47 13.70 7.01
N THR A 285 -3.88 12.94 6.09
CA THR A 285 -4.24 12.92 4.68
C THR A 285 -4.66 11.54 4.19
N ALA A 286 -5.35 11.50 3.05
CA ALA A 286 -5.72 10.27 2.34
C ALA A 286 -5.25 10.38 0.88
N GLY A 287 -4.44 9.43 0.42
CA GLY A 287 -3.90 9.42 -0.95
C GLY A 287 -4.51 8.34 -1.83
N THR A 288 -3.93 8.16 -3.00
CA THR A 288 -4.29 7.06 -3.92
C THR A 288 -3.34 5.88 -3.73
N ASP A 289 -3.86 4.65 -3.79
CA ASP A 289 -3.02 3.45 -3.80
C ASP A 289 -2.30 3.32 -5.15
N MET A 290 -1.01 3.68 -5.18
CA MET A 290 -0.18 3.60 -6.38
C MET A 290 0.16 2.17 -6.77
N ASN A 291 0.06 1.22 -5.85
CA ASN A 291 0.43 -0.19 -6.08
C ASN A 291 -0.77 -1.05 -6.49
N ALA A 292 -1.98 -0.50 -6.56
CA ALA A 292 -3.15 -1.24 -6.99
C ALA A 292 -3.15 -1.57 -8.51
N ILE A 293 -2.37 -0.85 -9.32
CA ILE A 293 -2.21 -1.13 -10.75
C ILE A 293 -0.85 -1.78 -10.97
N PRO A 294 -0.77 -3.01 -11.51
CA PRO A 294 0.50 -3.65 -11.78
C PRO A 294 1.31 -2.91 -12.86
N ALA A 295 2.62 -2.75 -12.66
CA ALA A 295 3.51 -2.07 -13.60
C ALA A 295 3.45 -2.70 -15.01
N SER A 296 3.24 -4.01 -15.09
CA SER A 296 3.12 -4.76 -16.34
C SER A 296 1.89 -4.37 -17.19
N ALA A 297 0.88 -3.69 -16.59
CA ALA A 297 -0.27 -3.14 -17.31
C ALA A 297 -0.02 -1.73 -17.87
N ILE A 298 1.06 -1.07 -17.45
CA ILE A 298 1.33 0.34 -17.75
C ILE A 298 2.09 0.46 -19.06
N LYS A 299 1.61 1.31 -19.97
CA LYS A 299 2.30 1.74 -21.20
C LYS A 299 3.28 2.88 -20.89
N ARG A 300 2.82 3.87 -20.10
CA ARG A 300 3.63 4.99 -19.59
C ARG A 300 2.94 5.66 -18.41
N ILE A 301 3.69 6.42 -17.66
CA ILE A 301 3.18 7.34 -16.66
C ILE A 301 3.54 8.76 -17.06
N GLU A 302 2.56 9.66 -17.03
CA GLU A 302 2.73 11.08 -17.31
C GLU A 302 2.64 11.84 -15.98
N VAL A 303 3.66 12.61 -15.63
CA VAL A 303 3.69 13.42 -14.40
C VAL A 303 3.65 14.90 -14.79
N LEU A 304 2.48 15.51 -14.65
CA LEU A 304 2.30 16.94 -14.79
C LEU A 304 2.72 17.63 -13.51
N ARG A 305 3.81 18.36 -13.53
CA ARG A 305 4.40 19.05 -12.39
C ARG A 305 3.95 20.53 -12.36
N ASP A 306 2.63 20.76 -12.30
CA ASP A 306 2.04 22.10 -12.18
C ASP A 306 0.64 22.02 -11.60
N GLY A 307 0.18 23.10 -10.94
CA GLY A 307 -1.19 23.18 -10.47
C GLY A 307 -2.19 23.12 -11.64
N ALA A 308 -3.15 22.21 -11.55
CA ALA A 308 -4.05 21.93 -12.65
C ALA A 308 -5.53 21.77 -12.23
N ALA A 309 -5.90 22.35 -11.09
CA ALA A 309 -7.27 22.25 -10.57
C ALA A 309 -8.33 22.87 -11.51
N ALA A 310 -7.98 23.90 -12.28
CA ALA A 310 -8.87 24.48 -13.29
C ALA A 310 -9.16 23.54 -14.47
N GLN A 311 -8.27 22.57 -14.74
CA GLN A 311 -8.40 21.60 -15.84
C GLN A 311 -9.00 20.26 -15.37
N TYR A 312 -8.55 19.74 -14.21
CA TYR A 312 -8.87 18.39 -13.75
C TYR A 312 -9.70 18.36 -12.45
N GLY A 313 -9.96 19.51 -11.82
CA GLY A 313 -10.75 19.63 -10.59
C GLY A 313 -9.89 19.53 -9.32
N SER A 314 -10.54 19.35 -8.18
CA SER A 314 -9.89 19.30 -6.87
C SER A 314 -8.74 18.27 -6.81
N ASP A 315 -7.83 18.44 -5.87
CA ASP A 315 -6.69 17.59 -5.54
C ASP A 315 -5.46 17.80 -6.45
N ALA A 316 -5.59 18.47 -7.61
CA ALA A 316 -4.49 18.78 -8.52
C ALA A 316 -3.72 20.05 -8.08
N ILE A 317 -3.22 20.10 -6.84
CA ILE A 317 -2.44 21.22 -6.28
C ILE A 317 -0.95 21.03 -6.59
N ALA A 318 -0.37 19.89 -6.19
CA ALA A 318 1.04 19.55 -6.45
C ALA A 318 1.27 19.22 -7.92
N GLY A 319 0.29 18.57 -8.54
CA GLY A 319 0.34 18.12 -9.91
C GLY A 319 -0.65 17.00 -10.20
N VAL A 320 -0.46 16.35 -11.36
CA VAL A 320 -1.28 15.22 -11.82
C VAL A 320 -0.38 14.07 -12.25
N ILE A 321 -0.71 12.85 -11.81
CA ILE A 321 -0.07 11.62 -12.28
C ILE A 321 -1.10 10.87 -13.12
N ASN A 322 -0.84 10.71 -14.43
CA ASN A 322 -1.71 9.98 -15.33
C ASN A 322 -1.08 8.64 -15.72
N ILE A 323 -1.74 7.55 -15.37
CA ILE A 323 -1.33 6.18 -15.70
C ILE A 323 -2.01 5.79 -17.00
N VAL A 324 -1.23 5.65 -18.08
CA VAL A 324 -1.71 5.21 -19.37
C VAL A 324 -1.52 3.70 -19.49
N LEU A 325 -2.60 2.97 -19.71
CA LEU A 325 -2.61 1.52 -19.80
C LEU A 325 -2.17 1.04 -21.20
N LYS A 326 -1.63 -0.18 -21.27
CA LYS A 326 -1.29 -0.85 -22.53
C LYS A 326 -2.54 -1.06 -23.40
N ASP A 327 -2.41 -0.80 -24.68
CA ASP A 327 -3.47 -0.81 -25.69
C ASP A 327 -3.13 -1.68 -26.91
N GLY A 328 -2.04 -2.45 -26.87
CA GLY A 328 -1.65 -3.35 -27.94
C GLY A 328 -2.73 -4.38 -28.26
N SER A 329 -3.04 -4.58 -29.57
CA SER A 329 -3.99 -5.57 -30.07
C SER A 329 -3.35 -6.92 -30.39
N GLU A 330 -2.02 -7.01 -30.37
CA GLU A 330 -1.24 -8.20 -30.66
C GLU A 330 -0.07 -8.33 -29.67
N GLY A 331 0.67 -9.43 -29.80
CA GLY A 331 1.82 -9.69 -28.95
C GLY A 331 1.45 -9.96 -27.50
N GLY A 332 2.44 -10.26 -26.71
CA GLY A 332 2.29 -10.50 -25.27
C GLY A 332 3.63 -10.68 -24.59
N LYS A 333 3.58 -10.74 -23.26
CA LYS A 333 4.76 -10.84 -22.41
C LYS A 333 4.44 -11.68 -21.19
N ALA A 334 5.31 -12.62 -20.86
CA ALA A 334 5.28 -13.34 -19.60
C ALA A 334 6.62 -13.12 -18.89
N ALA A 335 6.60 -12.73 -17.63
CA ALA A 335 7.82 -12.48 -16.87
C ALA A 335 7.75 -13.11 -15.48
N ILE A 336 8.90 -13.52 -14.98
CA ILE A 336 9.13 -13.97 -13.61
C ILE A 336 10.35 -13.24 -13.05
N ASN A 337 10.22 -12.70 -11.84
CA ASN A 337 11.32 -12.12 -11.09
C ASN A 337 11.35 -12.75 -9.70
N TYR A 338 12.57 -13.03 -9.21
CA TYR A 338 12.83 -13.48 -7.86
C TYR A 338 13.96 -12.65 -7.26
N GLY A 339 13.78 -12.19 -6.04
CA GLY A 339 14.81 -11.44 -5.35
C GLY A 339 14.74 -11.59 -3.83
N GLN A 340 15.78 -11.09 -3.16
CA GLN A 340 15.94 -11.18 -1.71
C GLN A 340 16.90 -10.09 -1.23
N TYR A 341 16.70 -9.60 0.00
CA TYR A 341 17.64 -8.67 0.63
C TYR A 341 18.93 -9.36 1.08
N SER A 342 20.00 -8.58 1.24
CA SER A 342 21.34 -9.02 1.71
C SER A 342 21.29 -9.73 3.04
N GLU A 343 20.37 -9.36 3.94
CA GLU A 343 20.18 -9.98 5.26
C GLU A 343 19.52 -11.37 5.19
N GLY A 344 19.08 -11.82 4.01
CA GLY A 344 18.51 -13.14 3.79
C GLY A 344 17.02 -13.23 4.11
N ASP A 345 16.31 -12.12 4.07
CA ASP A 345 14.86 -12.01 4.25
C ASP A 345 14.23 -11.23 3.09
N GLY A 346 12.92 -11.03 3.11
CA GLY A 346 12.19 -10.27 2.09
C GLY A 346 12.20 -10.94 0.71
N GLU A 347 12.26 -12.30 0.67
CA GLU A 347 12.12 -13.02 -0.59
C GLU A 347 10.87 -12.54 -1.33
N THR A 348 11.06 -12.17 -2.58
CA THR A 348 9.96 -11.69 -3.42
C THR A 348 9.90 -12.48 -4.71
N ILE A 349 8.72 -13.01 -5.02
CA ILE A 349 8.40 -13.59 -6.33
C ILE A 349 7.38 -12.66 -7.00
N ASN A 350 7.66 -12.24 -8.23
CA ASN A 350 6.73 -11.46 -9.04
C ASN A 350 6.52 -12.19 -10.37
N LEU A 351 5.24 -12.42 -10.71
CA LEU A 351 4.80 -13.05 -11.95
C LEU A 351 3.93 -12.08 -12.72
N ASP A 352 4.29 -11.82 -13.97
CA ASP A 352 3.55 -10.93 -14.85
C ASP A 352 3.16 -11.65 -16.13
N PHE A 353 1.94 -11.42 -16.57
CA PHE A 353 1.44 -11.86 -17.87
C PHE A 353 0.63 -10.73 -18.51
N ASN A 354 1.00 -10.34 -19.73
CA ASN A 354 0.25 -9.37 -20.53
C ASN A 354 0.02 -9.95 -21.92
N LYS A 355 -1.19 -9.73 -22.48
CA LYS A 355 -1.54 -10.17 -23.84
C LYS A 355 -2.52 -9.22 -24.49
N GLY A 356 -2.17 -8.79 -25.71
CA GLY A 356 -3.06 -8.10 -26.64
C GLY A 356 -3.86 -9.08 -27.51
N PHE A 357 -5.08 -8.72 -27.78
CA PHE A 357 -6.00 -9.42 -28.69
C PHE A 357 -6.66 -8.42 -29.60
N ALA A 358 -6.66 -8.68 -30.93
CA ALA A 358 -7.43 -7.91 -31.88
C ALA A 358 -8.93 -8.23 -31.74
N LEU A 359 -9.78 -7.22 -31.69
CA LEU A 359 -11.22 -7.34 -31.78
C LEU A 359 -11.70 -7.01 -33.20
N GLY A 360 -11.55 -7.99 -34.09
CA GLY A 360 -11.71 -7.77 -35.55
C GLY A 360 -10.56 -6.91 -36.09
N ASP A 361 -10.88 -6.07 -37.09
CA ASP A 361 -9.92 -5.13 -37.68
C ASP A 361 -9.95 -3.76 -36.99
N ASP A 362 -10.97 -3.52 -36.16
CA ASP A 362 -11.35 -2.17 -35.67
C ASP A 362 -11.19 -2.03 -34.14
N GLY A 363 -10.60 -2.99 -33.44
CA GLY A 363 -10.51 -2.88 -31.99
C GLY A 363 -9.43 -3.73 -31.34
N TYR A 364 -9.19 -3.44 -30.04
CA TYR A 364 -8.22 -4.14 -29.20
C TYR A 364 -8.81 -4.52 -27.85
N LEU A 365 -8.25 -5.58 -27.29
CA LEU A 365 -8.42 -5.97 -25.91
C LEU A 365 -7.02 -6.31 -25.35
N ASN A 366 -6.54 -5.54 -24.39
CA ASN A 366 -5.28 -5.80 -23.69
C ASN A 366 -5.56 -6.28 -22.28
N THR A 367 -4.98 -7.41 -21.90
CA THR A 367 -5.22 -8.02 -20.58
C THR A 367 -3.89 -8.26 -19.87
N THR A 368 -3.82 -7.85 -18.60
CA THR A 368 -2.66 -8.07 -17.73
C THR A 368 -3.09 -8.80 -16.47
N ILE A 369 -2.30 -9.79 -16.07
CA ILE A 369 -2.42 -10.49 -14.80
C ILE A 369 -1.07 -10.38 -14.09
N ASN A 370 -1.09 -10.02 -12.82
CA ASN A 370 0.09 -9.95 -11.97
C ASN A 370 -0.15 -10.73 -10.67
N TYR A 371 0.88 -11.39 -10.19
CA TYR A 371 0.93 -11.95 -8.84
C TYR A 371 2.28 -11.63 -8.21
N ARG A 372 2.25 -11.09 -6.99
CA ARG A 372 3.45 -10.81 -6.21
C ARG A 372 3.29 -11.41 -4.82
N ASP A 373 4.34 -12.08 -4.35
CA ASP A 373 4.46 -12.64 -3.01
C ASP A 373 5.79 -12.17 -2.42
N ARG A 374 5.75 -11.45 -1.30
CA ARG A 374 6.91 -10.89 -0.62
C ARG A 374 6.89 -11.27 0.84
N ALA A 375 7.90 -12.01 1.27
CA ALA A 375 8.15 -12.30 2.67
C ALA A 375 8.52 -11.03 3.47
N PRO A 376 8.28 -11.00 4.79
CA PRO A 376 8.58 -9.84 5.62
C PRO A 376 10.08 -9.62 5.77
N THR A 377 10.46 -8.39 6.15
CA THR A 377 11.82 -8.07 6.57
C THR A 377 11.85 -7.71 8.05
N ASN A 378 13.04 -7.86 8.71
CA ASN A 378 13.22 -7.43 10.09
C ASN A 378 14.58 -6.74 10.28
N ARG A 379 14.53 -5.48 10.71
CA ARG A 379 15.70 -4.66 11.07
C ARG A 379 15.58 -4.13 12.49
N ALA A 380 14.85 -4.86 13.36
CA ALA A 380 14.74 -4.52 14.76
C ALA A 380 16.06 -4.81 15.51
N GLY A 381 16.40 -3.93 16.43
CA GLY A 381 17.42 -4.21 17.42
C GLY A 381 16.91 -5.13 18.54
N LEU A 382 17.80 -5.55 19.41
CA LEU A 382 17.47 -6.46 20.50
C LEU A 382 16.77 -5.72 21.67
N HIS A 383 15.85 -6.40 22.35
CA HIS A 383 15.13 -5.88 23.50
C HIS A 383 16.03 -5.85 24.75
N GLY A 384 16.53 -4.68 25.11
CA GLY A 384 17.45 -4.46 26.22
C GLY A 384 16.82 -4.19 27.59
N SER A 385 15.49 -3.97 27.66
CA SER A 385 14.78 -3.78 28.93
C SER A 385 14.21 -5.09 29.48
N CYS A 386 13.81 -5.08 30.76
CA CYS A 386 13.26 -6.28 31.41
C CYS A 386 11.90 -6.66 30.80
N GLN A 387 11.75 -7.96 30.51
CA GLN A 387 10.52 -8.55 29.99
C GLN A 387 9.65 -9.15 31.10
N PHE A 388 10.23 -9.44 32.26
CA PHE A 388 9.55 -10.05 33.40
C PHE A 388 9.58 -9.12 34.63
N TYR A 389 8.70 -9.38 35.58
CA TYR A 389 8.63 -8.63 36.83
C TYR A 389 9.86 -8.87 37.72
N GLY A 390 10.13 -7.93 38.60
CA GLY A 390 11.10 -8.05 39.65
C GLY A 390 12.50 -7.57 39.31
N CYS A 391 12.75 -6.97 38.17
CA CYS A 391 14.03 -6.30 37.91
C CYS A 391 14.27 -5.16 38.90
N THR A 392 15.52 -4.93 39.24
CA THR A 392 15.96 -3.82 40.09
C THR A 392 17.01 -2.99 39.37
N GLU A 393 16.78 -1.70 39.25
CA GLU A 393 17.78 -0.77 38.72
C GLU A 393 18.91 -0.53 39.74
N LEU A 394 20.13 -0.73 39.29
CA LEU A 394 21.35 -0.47 40.09
C LEU A 394 21.78 1.00 39.91
N SER A 395 22.67 1.44 40.80
CA SER A 395 23.14 2.84 40.84
C SER A 395 23.90 3.32 39.60
N ASP A 396 24.29 2.42 38.72
CA ASP A 396 24.96 2.69 37.45
C ASP A 396 24.01 2.62 36.26
N GLY A 397 22.68 2.47 36.52
CA GLY A 397 21.65 2.39 35.49
C GLY A 397 21.48 1.01 34.87
N THR A 398 22.24 0.00 35.28
CA THR A 398 22.03 -1.39 34.84
C THR A 398 20.85 -2.00 35.59
N LEU A 399 20.21 -2.99 34.94
CA LEU A 399 19.04 -3.69 35.45
C LEU A 399 19.45 -5.07 35.97
N LEU A 400 19.31 -5.32 37.28
CA LEU A 400 19.51 -6.65 37.88
C LEU A 400 18.29 -7.51 37.60
N ALA A 401 18.45 -8.63 36.93
CA ALA A 401 17.39 -9.60 36.64
C ALA A 401 16.80 -10.16 37.94
N GLY A 402 15.52 -10.00 38.15
CA GLY A 402 14.77 -10.52 39.27
C GLY A 402 14.15 -11.89 39.00
N ASP A 403 13.61 -12.09 37.82
CA ASP A 403 13.04 -13.36 37.34
C ASP A 403 14.13 -14.17 36.60
N PRO A 404 14.32 -15.45 36.91
CA PRO A 404 15.29 -16.31 36.21
C PRO A 404 15.06 -16.41 34.69
N ARG A 405 13.85 -16.20 34.22
CA ARG A 405 13.52 -16.21 32.79
C ARG A 405 14.21 -15.08 32.01
N GLU A 406 14.56 -13.96 32.67
CA GLU A 406 15.32 -12.87 32.03
C GLU A 406 16.68 -13.34 31.49
N LEU A 407 17.29 -14.38 32.12
CA LEU A 407 18.60 -14.90 31.73
C LEU A 407 18.57 -15.63 30.38
N THR A 408 17.41 -16.08 29.96
CA THR A 408 17.22 -16.88 28.72
C THR A 408 16.08 -16.37 27.85
N ALA A 409 15.55 -15.17 28.12
CA ALA A 409 14.50 -14.57 27.35
C ALA A 409 14.95 -14.32 25.91
N ASP A 410 14.06 -14.56 24.99
CA ASP A 410 14.23 -14.10 23.61
C ASP A 410 14.28 -12.57 23.59
N ARG A 411 15.26 -12.02 22.90
CA ARG A 411 15.47 -10.58 22.78
C ARG A 411 15.12 -10.04 21.39
N ASP A 412 14.94 -10.92 20.39
CA ASP A 412 14.41 -10.60 19.09
C ASP A 412 12.87 -10.67 19.14
N THR A 413 12.27 -9.61 19.67
CA THR A 413 10.84 -9.58 20.00
C THR A 413 10.04 -8.60 19.14
N PHE A 414 10.72 -7.85 18.27
CA PHE A 414 10.09 -6.88 17.38
C PHE A 414 10.31 -7.26 15.92
N ARG A 415 9.43 -6.78 15.06
CA ARG A 415 9.59 -6.84 13.60
C ARG A 415 9.45 -5.42 13.05
N ILE A 416 10.55 -4.86 12.56
CA ILE A 416 10.65 -3.54 11.96
C ILE A 416 11.13 -3.71 10.52
N GLY A 417 10.28 -3.46 9.56
CA GLY A 417 10.59 -3.68 8.15
C GLY A 417 9.34 -3.68 7.29
N ASP A 418 9.50 -4.18 6.07
CA ASP A 418 8.38 -4.39 5.16
C ASP A 418 7.50 -5.53 5.68
N ALA A 419 6.19 -5.38 5.54
CA ALA A 419 5.20 -6.40 5.87
C ALA A 419 5.32 -7.62 4.95
N ASP A 420 4.91 -8.80 5.44
CA ASP A 420 4.51 -9.91 4.56
C ASP A 420 3.40 -9.42 3.64
N SER A 421 3.49 -9.69 2.34
CA SER A 421 2.53 -9.13 1.38
C SER A 421 2.30 -10.05 0.19
N GLN A 422 1.05 -10.45 -0.02
CA GLN A 422 0.60 -11.16 -1.21
C GLN A 422 -0.35 -10.27 -2.00
N GLN A 423 -0.13 -10.14 -3.31
CA GLN A 423 -0.96 -9.31 -4.17
C GLN A 423 -1.31 -10.05 -5.46
N PHE A 424 -2.57 -9.95 -5.85
CA PHE A 424 -3.06 -10.34 -7.17
C PHE A 424 -3.63 -9.11 -7.87
N GLY A 425 -3.31 -8.94 -9.16
CA GLY A 425 -3.80 -7.85 -10.00
C GLY A 425 -4.34 -8.34 -11.34
N LEU A 426 -5.43 -7.75 -11.80
CA LEU A 426 -6.02 -7.94 -13.12
C LEU A 426 -6.31 -6.58 -13.74
N THR A 427 -5.81 -6.34 -14.95
CA THR A 427 -6.13 -5.14 -15.72
C THR A 427 -6.61 -5.54 -17.11
N ILE A 428 -7.67 -4.92 -17.57
CA ILE A 428 -8.22 -5.05 -18.92
C ILE A 428 -8.37 -3.65 -19.48
N ASN A 429 -7.83 -3.39 -20.67
CA ASN A 429 -8.00 -2.16 -21.41
C ASN A 429 -8.50 -2.49 -22.81
N THR A 430 -9.51 -1.78 -23.33
CA THR A 430 -10.16 -2.09 -24.58
C THR A 430 -10.66 -0.85 -25.32
N GLY A 431 -10.54 -0.87 -26.64
CA GLY A 431 -11.14 0.08 -27.55
C GLY A 431 -11.74 -0.64 -28.75
N TYR A 432 -12.81 -0.09 -29.31
CA TYR A 432 -13.47 -0.62 -30.51
C TYR A 432 -14.08 0.52 -31.32
N GLU A 433 -13.67 0.67 -32.59
CA GLU A 433 -14.26 1.65 -33.50
C GLU A 433 -15.71 1.29 -33.79
N LEU A 434 -16.62 2.23 -33.58
CA LEU A 434 -18.06 2.07 -33.82
C LEU A 434 -18.63 3.28 -34.58
N GLY A 435 -18.82 3.12 -35.86
CA GLY A 435 -19.25 4.22 -36.76
C GLY A 435 -18.15 5.29 -36.86
N ASP A 436 -18.48 6.55 -36.58
CA ASP A 436 -17.54 7.67 -36.58
C ASP A 436 -16.92 7.93 -35.21
N GLY A 437 -16.90 6.93 -34.32
CA GLY A 437 -16.35 7.05 -32.98
C GLY A 437 -15.84 5.75 -32.43
N GLU A 438 -15.33 5.79 -31.19
CA GLU A 438 -14.72 4.71 -30.46
C GLU A 438 -15.48 4.42 -29.15
N LEU A 439 -15.85 3.16 -28.96
CA LEU A 439 -16.18 2.63 -27.63
C LEU A 439 -14.90 2.24 -26.94
N TYR A 440 -14.67 2.74 -25.75
CA TYR A 440 -13.48 2.42 -24.98
C TYR A 440 -13.82 2.09 -23.54
N GLY A 441 -12.90 1.42 -22.86
CA GLY A 441 -13.05 1.16 -21.45
C GLY A 441 -11.88 0.42 -20.84
N PHE A 442 -11.82 0.46 -19.51
CA PHE A 442 -10.86 -0.34 -18.76
C PHE A 442 -11.50 -0.92 -17.49
N ILE A 443 -10.89 -1.98 -16.99
CA ILE A 443 -11.15 -2.55 -15.67
C ILE A 443 -9.81 -2.78 -14.99
N THR A 444 -9.67 -2.32 -13.75
CA THR A 444 -8.57 -2.68 -12.86
C THR A 444 -9.14 -3.33 -11.62
N TYR A 445 -8.56 -4.42 -11.19
CA TYR A 445 -8.86 -5.10 -9.94
C TYR A 445 -7.56 -5.53 -9.28
N SER A 446 -7.43 -5.28 -8.00
CA SER A 446 -6.35 -5.85 -7.19
C SER A 446 -6.86 -6.24 -5.81
N THR A 447 -6.29 -7.32 -5.28
CA THR A 447 -6.43 -7.69 -3.87
C THR A 447 -5.04 -7.86 -3.28
N ARG A 448 -4.83 -7.34 -2.07
CA ARG A 448 -3.54 -7.39 -1.39
C ARG A 448 -3.73 -7.70 0.08
N GLU A 449 -3.18 -8.82 0.51
CA GLU A 449 -3.11 -9.23 1.90
C GLU A 449 -1.74 -8.86 2.48
N ASN A 450 -1.71 -8.25 3.67
CA ASN A 450 -0.46 -7.90 4.35
C ASN A 450 -0.55 -8.33 5.82
N GLU A 451 0.60 -8.73 6.37
CA GLU A 451 0.80 -8.93 7.80
C GLU A 451 1.95 -8.07 8.27
N SER A 452 1.66 -7.03 9.05
CA SER A 452 2.63 -6.22 9.77
C SER A 452 2.62 -6.56 11.27
N ALA A 453 3.55 -5.98 12.04
CA ALA A 453 3.66 -6.22 13.47
C ALA A 453 3.39 -4.93 14.24
N ALA A 454 2.87 -5.07 15.46
CA ALA A 454 2.73 -3.99 16.42
C ALA A 454 3.86 -4.03 17.47
N PHE A 455 3.67 -3.36 18.59
CA PHE A 455 4.60 -3.40 19.71
C PHE A 455 4.48 -4.71 20.50
N PHE A 456 5.60 -5.29 20.85
CA PHE A 456 5.65 -6.50 21.70
C PHE A 456 5.06 -6.24 23.10
N ARG A 457 4.23 -7.15 23.56
CA ARG A 457 3.61 -7.18 24.90
C ARG A 457 4.36 -8.18 25.75
N HIS A 458 5.32 -7.69 26.55
CA HIS A 458 6.11 -8.53 27.44
C HIS A 458 5.33 -8.97 28.70
N ASN A 459 5.84 -9.93 29.47
CA ASN A 459 5.20 -10.45 30.68
C ASN A 459 4.88 -9.34 31.71
N ALA A 460 5.80 -8.39 31.91
CA ALA A 460 5.62 -7.31 32.88
C ALA A 460 4.76 -6.14 32.35
N ASN A 461 4.06 -6.29 31.23
CA ASN A 461 3.12 -5.30 30.69
C ASN A 461 1.71 -5.51 31.26
N ALA A 462 1.43 -4.96 32.44
CA ALA A 462 0.16 -5.17 33.14
C ALA A 462 -1.08 -4.73 32.33
N GLY A 463 -0.99 -3.58 31.65
CA GLY A 463 -2.10 -3.05 30.84
C GLY A 463 -2.42 -3.88 29.60
N GLY A 464 -1.41 -4.49 28.96
CA GLY A 464 -1.58 -5.28 27.73
C GLY A 464 -1.52 -6.80 27.92
N ASN A 465 -1.02 -7.28 29.06
CA ASN A 465 -0.82 -8.71 29.37
C ASN A 465 -1.00 -8.95 30.86
N PRO A 466 -2.25 -8.87 31.38
CA PRO A 466 -2.51 -8.87 32.82
C PRO A 466 -2.09 -10.15 33.51
N VAL A 467 -1.69 -10.01 34.78
CA VAL A 467 -1.28 -11.12 35.65
C VAL A 467 -2.51 -11.90 36.13
N LEU A 468 -2.45 -13.22 36.08
CA LEU A 468 -3.50 -14.13 36.50
C LEU A 468 -3.30 -14.64 37.97
N GLN A 469 -4.16 -15.56 38.43
CA GLN A 469 -4.19 -16.05 39.80
C GLN A 469 -2.92 -16.81 40.21
N ASP A 470 -2.14 -17.30 39.25
CA ASP A 470 -0.86 -18.00 39.48
C ASP A 470 0.34 -17.05 39.55
N ASN A 471 0.10 -15.73 39.60
CA ASN A 471 1.08 -14.66 39.60
C ASN A 471 1.97 -14.61 38.34
N ASP A 472 1.48 -15.11 37.23
CA ASP A 472 2.13 -14.98 35.91
C ASP A 472 1.19 -14.32 34.90
N ALA A 473 1.74 -13.73 33.87
CA ALA A 473 0.95 -13.02 32.84
C ALA A 473 -0.02 -13.95 32.09
N THR A 474 -1.03 -13.37 31.47
CA THR A 474 -1.97 -14.09 30.60
C THR A 474 -1.21 -14.88 29.54
N ILE A 475 -0.22 -14.27 28.90
CA ILE A 475 0.73 -14.92 28.01
C ILE A 475 2.12 -14.87 28.68
N PRO A 476 2.62 -15.97 29.27
CA PRO A 476 3.79 -15.96 30.15
C PRO A 476 5.10 -15.50 29.53
N LEU A 477 5.30 -15.72 28.21
CA LEU A 477 6.52 -15.29 27.50
C LEU A 477 6.31 -13.97 26.73
N GLY A 478 5.14 -13.34 26.87
CA GLY A 478 4.78 -12.20 26.06
C GLY A 478 4.30 -12.61 24.66
N PHE A 479 3.97 -11.65 23.82
CA PHE A 479 3.50 -11.88 22.46
C PHE A 479 3.70 -10.63 21.61
N LEU A 480 3.86 -10.82 20.29
CA LEU A 480 3.94 -9.77 19.30
C LEU A 480 2.63 -9.74 18.51
N PRO A 481 1.71 -8.80 18.79
CA PRO A 481 0.47 -8.69 18.02
C PRO A 481 0.79 -8.40 16.56
N LYS A 482 -0.01 -8.98 15.66
CA LYS A 482 0.04 -8.75 14.23
C LYS A 482 -1.16 -7.93 13.79
N ILE A 483 -0.93 -7.08 12.78
CA ILE A 483 -1.95 -6.30 12.10
C ILE A 483 -2.05 -6.86 10.68
N ASN A 484 -3.15 -7.52 10.39
CA ASN A 484 -3.41 -8.08 9.08
C ASN A 484 -4.36 -7.16 8.34
N THR A 485 -4.01 -6.78 7.11
CA THR A 485 -4.85 -5.96 6.26
C THR A 485 -5.16 -6.69 4.96
N THR A 486 -6.44 -6.67 4.57
CA THR A 486 -6.87 -7.05 3.23
C THR A 486 -7.31 -5.77 2.52
N ILE A 487 -6.68 -5.46 1.40
CA ILE A 487 -6.98 -4.27 0.60
C ILE A 487 -7.52 -4.75 -0.74
N ASP A 488 -8.78 -4.45 -1.02
CA ASP A 488 -9.41 -4.69 -2.30
C ASP A 488 -9.60 -3.36 -3.03
N ASP A 489 -9.23 -3.34 -4.30
CA ASP A 489 -9.33 -2.16 -5.15
C ASP A 489 -9.93 -2.55 -6.50
N ILE A 490 -10.99 -1.88 -6.90
CA ILE A 490 -11.62 -2.07 -8.20
C ILE A 490 -11.91 -0.72 -8.86
N SER A 491 -11.60 -0.62 -10.15
CA SER A 491 -12.05 0.52 -10.94
C SER A 491 -12.44 0.06 -12.33
N TYR A 492 -13.50 0.65 -12.88
CA TYR A 492 -13.87 0.48 -14.27
C TYR A 492 -14.36 1.77 -14.88
N ASN A 493 -14.03 1.91 -16.15
CA ASN A 493 -14.48 3.01 -16.98
C ASN A 493 -15.03 2.45 -18.28
N PHE A 494 -16.05 3.09 -18.83
CA PHE A 494 -16.46 2.91 -20.20
C PHE A 494 -17.00 4.22 -20.76
N GLY A 495 -16.69 4.45 -22.02
CA GLY A 495 -17.06 5.68 -22.70
C GLY A 495 -17.24 5.49 -24.19
N TYR A 496 -17.76 6.52 -24.82
CA TYR A 496 -17.87 6.66 -26.26
C TYR A 496 -17.36 8.02 -26.66
N LYS A 497 -16.33 8.05 -27.48
CA LYS A 497 -15.75 9.25 -28.07
C LYS A 497 -16.06 9.27 -29.57
N THR A 498 -16.51 10.40 -30.06
CA THR A 498 -16.78 10.58 -31.49
C THR A 498 -16.18 11.90 -31.99
N GLU A 499 -15.75 11.88 -33.24
CA GLU A 499 -15.26 13.05 -33.95
C GLU A 499 -16.25 13.44 -35.01
N PHE A 500 -16.40 14.74 -35.24
CA PHE A 500 -17.32 15.31 -36.25
C PHE A 500 -16.53 15.92 -37.42
N ASP A 501 -17.13 16.00 -38.59
CA ASP A 501 -16.49 16.52 -39.81
C ASP A 501 -15.87 17.92 -39.68
N ASN A 502 -16.16 18.66 -38.61
CA ASN A 502 -15.70 20.03 -38.37
C ASN A 502 -14.60 20.09 -37.28
N ASP A 503 -13.85 19.05 -37.08
CA ASP A 503 -12.79 18.91 -36.05
C ASP A 503 -13.28 19.11 -34.62
N ALA A 504 -14.57 18.90 -34.35
CA ALA A 504 -15.13 18.80 -33.03
C ALA A 504 -15.08 17.37 -32.54
N SER A 505 -14.94 17.17 -31.24
CA SER A 505 -15.06 15.86 -30.60
C SER A 505 -15.97 15.92 -29.38
N LEU A 506 -16.66 14.82 -29.12
CA LEU A 506 -17.49 14.61 -27.92
C LEU A 506 -17.10 13.29 -27.27
N ASP A 507 -16.73 13.34 -25.98
CA ASP A 507 -16.46 12.18 -25.15
C ASP A 507 -17.49 12.11 -24.01
N LEU A 508 -18.17 10.98 -23.92
CA LEU A 508 -19.13 10.66 -22.87
C LEU A 508 -18.62 9.44 -22.11
N SER A 509 -18.36 9.58 -20.82
CA SER A 509 -17.84 8.47 -20.04
C SER A 509 -18.46 8.34 -18.66
N TYR A 510 -18.43 7.11 -18.15
CA TYR A 510 -18.76 6.76 -16.79
C TYR A 510 -17.60 6.02 -16.16
N THR A 511 -17.22 6.45 -14.95
CA THR A 511 -16.17 5.82 -14.15
C THR A 511 -16.74 5.43 -12.81
N TYR A 512 -16.41 4.23 -12.35
CA TYR A 512 -16.58 3.77 -10.96
C TYR A 512 -15.24 3.33 -10.42
N GLY A 513 -15.01 3.62 -9.15
CA GLY A 513 -13.86 3.10 -8.42
C GLY A 513 -14.20 2.90 -6.96
N GLU A 514 -13.64 1.87 -6.34
CA GLU A 514 -13.80 1.55 -4.92
C GLU A 514 -12.49 0.97 -4.38
N ASN A 515 -12.10 1.46 -3.21
CA ASN A 515 -11.03 0.89 -2.42
C ASN A 515 -11.58 0.54 -1.05
N SER A 516 -11.31 -0.67 -0.58
CA SER A 516 -11.63 -1.12 0.77
C SER A 516 -10.40 -1.65 1.48
N ILE A 517 -10.37 -1.47 2.79
CA ILE A 517 -9.36 -2.05 3.68
C ILE A 517 -10.05 -2.65 4.89
N ASP A 518 -9.80 -3.94 5.13
CA ASP A 518 -10.25 -4.67 6.29
C ASP A 518 -9.08 -4.97 7.22
N TYR A 519 -9.27 -4.73 8.53
CA TYR A 519 -8.26 -4.97 9.56
C TYR A 519 -8.65 -6.14 10.45
N THR A 520 -7.72 -7.09 10.59
CA THR A 520 -7.80 -8.18 11.55
C THR A 520 -6.52 -8.21 12.38
N THR A 521 -6.63 -8.40 13.68
CA THR A 521 -5.47 -8.62 14.55
C THR A 521 -5.31 -10.10 14.84
N SER A 522 -4.08 -10.60 14.78
CA SER A 522 -3.72 -11.96 15.17
C SER A 522 -2.57 -11.95 16.19
N ASP A 523 -2.29 -13.08 16.81
CA ASP A 523 -1.38 -13.16 17.97
C ASP A 523 -1.68 -12.12 19.06
N THR A 524 -2.95 -11.74 19.19
CA THR A 524 -3.44 -10.71 20.13
C THR A 524 -4.17 -11.31 21.32
N ILE A 525 -4.53 -10.48 22.27
CA ILE A 525 -5.56 -10.70 23.27
C ILE A 525 -6.31 -9.39 23.54
N ASN A 526 -7.53 -9.48 24.04
CA ASN A 526 -8.16 -8.38 24.76
C ASN A 526 -7.80 -8.53 26.25
N ALA A 527 -6.99 -7.61 26.77
CA ALA A 527 -6.45 -7.72 28.11
C ALA A 527 -7.55 -7.57 29.19
N SER A 528 -8.51 -6.67 29.00
CA SER A 528 -9.65 -6.52 29.91
C SER A 528 -10.58 -7.76 29.90
N TYR A 529 -10.65 -8.49 28.79
CA TYR A 529 -11.38 -9.77 28.72
C TYR A 529 -10.72 -10.87 29.57
N ALA A 530 -9.38 -10.85 29.68
CA ALA A 530 -8.70 -11.78 30.62
C ALA A 530 -9.12 -11.50 32.07
N ASN A 531 -9.26 -10.24 32.47
CA ASN A 531 -9.81 -9.84 33.77
C ASN A 531 -11.26 -10.29 33.94
N PHE A 532 -12.12 -10.10 32.94
CA PHE A 532 -13.51 -10.59 32.95
C PHE A 532 -13.56 -12.12 33.14
N LEU A 533 -12.77 -12.89 32.41
CA LEU A 533 -12.71 -14.35 32.57
C LEU A 533 -12.24 -14.74 33.97
N ARG A 534 -11.28 -14.00 34.55
CA ARG A 534 -10.74 -14.24 35.86
C ARG A 534 -11.72 -13.92 36.98
N TYR A 535 -12.27 -12.72 36.99
CA TYR A 535 -13.05 -12.17 38.12
C TYR A 535 -14.53 -12.50 38.03
N ASP A 536 -15.17 -12.36 36.86
CA ASP A 536 -16.61 -12.62 36.68
C ASP A 536 -16.91 -14.09 36.41
N GLN A 537 -16.10 -14.71 35.55
CA GLN A 537 -16.32 -16.11 35.18
C GLN A 537 -15.59 -17.07 36.12
N GLY A 538 -14.64 -16.62 36.91
CA GLY A 538 -13.91 -17.41 37.90
C GLY A 538 -13.06 -18.53 37.29
N LEU A 539 -12.60 -18.36 36.03
CA LEU A 539 -11.80 -19.35 35.36
C LEU A 539 -10.40 -19.42 35.97
N SER A 540 -9.78 -20.60 35.95
CA SER A 540 -8.39 -20.75 36.34
C SER A 540 -7.44 -20.13 35.30
N ALA A 541 -6.20 -19.80 35.73
CA ALA A 541 -5.17 -19.27 34.82
C ALA A 541 -4.93 -20.19 33.60
N ALA A 542 -4.93 -21.52 33.83
CA ALA A 542 -4.74 -22.51 32.77
C ALA A 542 -5.92 -22.48 31.76
N ASP A 543 -7.16 -22.39 32.27
CA ASP A 543 -8.34 -22.31 31.38
C ASP A 543 -8.36 -21.01 30.59
N ILE A 544 -8.02 -19.86 31.21
CA ILE A 544 -7.92 -18.56 30.52
C ILE A 544 -6.93 -18.64 29.37
N ARG A 545 -5.71 -19.11 29.61
CA ARG A 545 -4.66 -19.25 28.59
C ARG A 545 -5.04 -20.13 27.40
N THR A 546 -5.93 -21.09 27.61
CA THR A 546 -6.39 -22.01 26.55
C THR A 546 -7.63 -21.54 25.82
N THR A 547 -8.42 -20.63 26.41
CA THR A 547 -9.73 -20.21 25.88
C THR A 547 -9.76 -18.77 25.38
N ILE A 548 -8.79 -17.93 25.80
CA ILE A 548 -8.76 -16.54 25.38
C ILE A 548 -8.54 -16.43 23.87
N PRO A 549 -9.40 -15.69 23.13
CA PRO A 549 -9.23 -15.51 21.70
C PRO A 549 -7.91 -14.81 21.36
N ARG A 550 -7.27 -15.27 20.29
CA ARG A 550 -5.98 -14.75 19.80
C ARG A 550 -6.09 -14.03 18.47
N GLU A 551 -7.31 -13.83 17.99
CA GLU A 551 -7.61 -13.16 16.72
C GLU A 551 -8.92 -12.36 16.86
N ALA A 552 -8.98 -11.21 16.20
CA ALA A 552 -10.16 -10.36 16.18
C ALA A 552 -10.25 -9.54 14.88
N TYR A 553 -11.44 -9.45 14.31
CA TYR A 553 -11.73 -8.46 13.27
C TYR A 553 -11.91 -7.09 13.92
N ALA A 554 -11.02 -6.14 13.54
CA ALA A 554 -11.00 -4.82 14.15
C ALA A 554 -12.03 -3.89 13.51
N TYR A 555 -11.96 -3.62 12.23
CA TYR A 555 -12.96 -2.87 11.44
C TYR A 555 -12.56 -2.82 9.96
N GLY A 556 -13.48 -2.34 9.12
CA GLY A 556 -13.26 -2.06 7.71
C GLY A 556 -13.51 -0.60 7.35
N MET A 557 -12.90 -0.16 6.26
CA MET A 557 -13.18 1.13 5.63
C MET A 557 -13.38 0.92 4.13
N GLU A 558 -14.35 1.62 3.56
CA GLU A 558 -14.65 1.60 2.13
C GLU A 558 -14.76 3.03 1.62
N LEU A 559 -14.13 3.33 0.47
CA LEU A 559 -14.34 4.57 -0.27
C LEU A 559 -14.69 4.24 -1.71
N SER A 560 -15.80 4.75 -2.19
CA SER A 560 -16.17 4.64 -3.60
C SER A 560 -16.38 6.00 -4.26
N LEU A 561 -16.15 6.03 -5.58
CA LEU A 561 -16.30 7.19 -6.42
C LEU A 561 -17.07 6.78 -7.69
N GLN A 562 -18.06 7.57 -8.06
CA GLN A 562 -18.77 7.46 -9.32
C GLN A 562 -18.69 8.79 -10.04
N THR A 563 -18.33 8.76 -11.33
CA THR A 563 -18.21 9.99 -12.13
C THR A 563 -18.82 9.81 -13.51
N ILE A 564 -19.62 10.78 -13.94
CA ILE A 564 -20.07 10.94 -15.32
C ILE A 564 -19.39 12.17 -15.88
N ASN A 565 -18.66 12.03 -16.99
CA ASN A 565 -18.02 13.11 -17.70
C ASN A 565 -18.68 13.32 -19.07
N ILE A 566 -18.83 14.58 -19.45
CA ILE A 566 -19.25 15.04 -20.76
C ILE A 566 -18.21 16.07 -21.20
N ASP A 567 -17.36 15.71 -22.15
CA ASP A 567 -16.25 16.52 -22.62
C ASP A 567 -16.43 16.83 -24.10
N PHE A 568 -16.45 18.11 -24.46
CA PHE A 568 -16.55 18.59 -25.84
C PHE A 568 -15.30 19.39 -26.16
N THR A 569 -14.67 19.11 -27.32
CA THR A 569 -13.53 19.86 -27.82
C THR A 569 -13.78 20.26 -29.25
N GLN A 570 -13.44 21.50 -29.60
CA GLN A 570 -13.50 22.05 -30.97
C GLN A 570 -12.10 22.60 -31.29
N ASN A 571 -11.48 22.07 -32.32
CA ASN A 571 -10.24 22.58 -32.86
C ASN A 571 -10.53 23.53 -34.03
N PHE A 572 -9.79 24.63 -34.09
CA PHE A 572 -9.76 25.61 -35.19
C PHE A 572 -8.30 25.79 -35.62
N ASP A 573 -8.06 26.44 -36.73
CA ASP A 573 -6.70 26.59 -37.29
C ASP A 573 -5.69 27.16 -36.27
N ASP A 574 -6.05 28.22 -35.51
CA ASP A 574 -5.16 28.96 -34.62
C ASP A 574 -5.49 28.75 -33.12
N TYR A 575 -6.62 28.14 -32.80
CA TYR A 575 -7.01 27.94 -31.39
C TYR A 575 -7.87 26.69 -31.19
N SER A 576 -7.90 26.19 -29.99
CA SER A 576 -8.75 25.09 -29.55
C SER A 576 -9.57 25.50 -28.33
N LEU A 577 -10.80 25.01 -28.28
CA LEU A 577 -11.72 25.26 -27.18
C LEU A 577 -12.23 23.93 -26.66
N ALA A 578 -12.02 23.67 -25.35
CA ALA A 578 -12.60 22.53 -24.66
C ALA A 578 -13.58 23.01 -23.58
N MET A 579 -14.68 22.31 -23.41
CA MET A 579 -15.63 22.54 -22.34
C MET A 579 -16.25 21.25 -21.90
N GLY A 580 -16.64 21.17 -20.62
CA GLY A 580 -17.26 19.95 -20.14
C GLY A 580 -18.02 20.12 -18.85
N ALA A 581 -18.69 19.03 -18.49
CA ALA A 581 -19.42 18.88 -17.25
C ALA A 581 -19.06 17.55 -16.58
N GLU A 582 -18.95 17.57 -15.26
CA GLU A 582 -18.71 16.40 -14.44
C GLU A 582 -19.79 16.30 -13.36
N ILE A 583 -20.34 15.11 -13.20
CA ILE A 583 -21.21 14.77 -12.08
C ILE A 583 -20.52 13.64 -11.30
N ARG A 584 -20.20 13.88 -10.03
CA ARG A 584 -19.48 12.93 -9.20
C ARG A 584 -20.22 12.68 -7.89
N THR A 585 -20.16 11.43 -7.42
CA THR A 585 -20.61 11.05 -6.08
C THR A 585 -19.48 10.30 -5.40
N ASP A 586 -19.07 10.77 -4.22
CA ASP A 586 -18.14 10.12 -3.32
C ASP A 586 -18.94 9.48 -2.17
N GLU A 587 -18.62 8.25 -1.78
CA GLU A 587 -19.26 7.53 -0.65
C GLU A 587 -18.18 6.94 0.25
N TYR A 588 -18.33 7.12 1.58
CA TYR A 588 -17.38 6.63 2.56
C TYR A 588 -18.07 5.88 3.69
N ARG A 589 -17.52 4.71 4.04
CA ARG A 589 -18.04 3.86 5.09
C ARG A 589 -16.96 3.43 6.07
N ILE A 590 -17.35 3.33 7.34
CA ILE A 590 -16.59 2.63 8.37
C ILE A 590 -17.50 1.52 8.90
N LEU A 591 -17.01 0.27 8.80
CA LEU A 591 -17.67 -0.93 9.27
C LEU A 591 -17.25 -1.23 10.70
N GLU A 592 -18.18 -1.68 11.53
CA GLU A 592 -17.90 -2.04 12.93
C GLU A 592 -17.05 -3.30 13.06
N GLY A 593 -16.24 -3.37 14.09
CA GLY A 593 -15.48 -4.55 14.48
C GLY A 593 -16.25 -5.55 15.33
N ASN A 594 -15.63 -6.68 15.61
CA ASN A 594 -16.14 -7.64 16.57
C ASN A 594 -16.13 -7.04 17.99
N GLU A 595 -17.11 -7.35 18.81
CA GLU A 595 -17.20 -6.84 20.20
C GLU A 595 -15.92 -7.08 21.00
N TYR A 596 -15.28 -8.22 20.79
CA TYR A 596 -14.01 -8.56 21.42
C TYR A 596 -12.84 -7.60 21.01
N ALA A 597 -12.91 -7.04 19.81
CA ALA A 597 -11.86 -6.17 19.30
C ALA A 597 -11.90 -4.74 19.89
N TYR A 598 -13.06 -4.25 20.32
CA TYR A 598 -13.21 -2.88 20.79
C TYR A 598 -13.65 -2.75 22.26
N ARG A 599 -14.32 -3.79 22.83
CA ARG A 599 -14.92 -3.64 24.14
C ARG A 599 -13.89 -3.68 25.25
N ASP A 600 -14.06 -2.73 26.20
CA ASP A 600 -13.46 -2.81 27.52
C ASP A 600 -14.37 -3.60 28.47
N TYR A 601 -13.89 -4.71 28.99
CA TYR A 601 -14.64 -5.64 29.84
C TYR A 601 -14.45 -5.39 31.34
N ASP A 602 -13.45 -4.61 31.74
CA ASP A 602 -13.13 -4.38 33.14
C ASP A 602 -13.42 -2.93 33.60
N THR A 603 -14.06 -2.14 32.74
CA THR A 603 -14.56 -0.82 33.10
C THR A 603 -16.08 -0.66 32.85
N THR A 604 -16.69 0.22 33.61
CA THR A 604 -18.06 0.68 33.37
C THR A 604 -18.08 2.21 33.47
N ASN A 605 -18.48 2.90 32.40
CA ASN A 605 -18.46 4.35 32.30
C ASN A 605 -17.08 4.98 32.62
N GLY A 606 -15.98 4.34 32.18
CA GLY A 606 -14.61 4.81 32.42
C GLY A 606 -14.13 4.61 33.86
N VAL A 607 -14.79 3.77 34.65
CA VAL A 607 -14.38 3.41 36.01
C VAL A 607 -14.12 1.91 36.07
N SER A 608 -12.92 1.52 36.51
CA SER A 608 -12.58 0.11 36.67
C SER A 608 -13.56 -0.57 37.65
N ILE A 609 -14.17 -1.67 37.18
CA ILE A 609 -15.10 -2.49 38.00
C ILE A 609 -14.37 -3.45 38.91
N TYR A 610 -13.09 -3.69 38.67
CA TYR A 610 -12.23 -4.58 39.45
C TYR A 610 -11.24 -3.84 40.35
N ASN A 611 -11.35 -2.52 40.46
CA ASN A 611 -10.49 -1.70 41.28
C ASN A 611 -10.48 -2.17 42.75
N GLY A 612 -9.28 -2.43 43.25
CA GLY A 612 -9.08 -2.95 44.59
C GLY A 612 -9.26 -4.47 44.77
N LEU A 613 -9.55 -5.22 43.71
CA LEU A 613 -9.53 -6.67 43.71
C LEU A 613 -8.07 -7.13 43.61
N SER A 614 -7.56 -7.71 44.68
CA SER A 614 -6.20 -8.22 44.73
C SER A 614 -6.00 -9.38 43.77
N GLY A 615 -5.18 -9.17 42.78
CA GLY A 615 -4.93 -10.14 41.78
C GLY A 615 -3.49 -10.44 41.46
N GLY A 616 -2.57 -9.83 42.11
CA GLY A 616 -1.18 -9.89 41.75
C GLY A 616 -0.66 -8.56 41.22
N VAL A 617 0.58 -8.52 40.79
CA VAL A 617 1.21 -7.26 40.35
C VAL A 617 0.52 -6.68 39.10
N GLY A 618 -0.10 -5.52 39.27
CA GLY A 618 -0.58 -4.66 38.16
C GLY A 618 -1.72 -5.22 37.31
N SER A 619 -2.67 -5.95 37.89
CA SER A 619 -3.68 -6.68 37.11
C SER A 619 -5.11 -6.14 37.21
N GLU A 620 -5.34 -5.09 37.99
CA GLU A 620 -6.70 -4.62 38.28
C GLU A 620 -7.33 -3.81 37.14
N ASP A 621 -6.52 -3.22 36.28
CA ASP A 621 -6.96 -2.36 35.18
C ASP A 621 -6.17 -2.70 33.91
N ALA A 622 -6.84 -3.26 32.92
CA ALA A 622 -6.23 -3.71 31.69
C ALA A 622 -6.90 -3.04 30.49
N SER A 623 -6.12 -2.80 29.46
CA SER A 623 -6.62 -2.11 28.27
C SER A 623 -7.74 -2.90 27.58
N GLY A 624 -8.79 -2.18 27.20
CA GLY A 624 -9.87 -2.69 26.37
C GLY A 624 -9.44 -2.95 24.93
N GLY A 625 -10.24 -3.71 24.22
CA GLY A 625 -10.00 -4.04 22.82
C GLY A 625 -8.79 -4.96 22.56
N SER A 626 -8.62 -5.36 21.31
CA SER A 626 -7.49 -6.20 20.87
C SER A 626 -6.17 -5.43 20.95
N GLN A 627 -5.13 -6.09 21.49
CA GLN A 627 -3.80 -5.53 21.56
C GLN A 627 -3.17 -5.44 20.17
N GLY A 628 -2.43 -4.37 19.92
CA GLY A 628 -1.78 -4.08 18.63
C GLY A 628 -2.59 -3.13 17.77
N PHE A 629 -3.86 -3.43 17.56
CA PHE A 629 -4.80 -2.59 16.81
C PHE A 629 -6.21 -2.80 17.34
N GLY A 630 -6.78 -1.75 17.95
CA GLY A 630 -8.11 -1.80 18.56
C GLY A 630 -9.23 -1.73 17.52
N GLY A 631 -10.37 -2.35 17.85
CA GLY A 631 -11.53 -2.37 16.98
C GLY A 631 -12.36 -1.09 17.02
N SER A 632 -13.21 -0.90 16.01
CA SER A 632 -14.19 0.17 15.92
C SER A 632 -15.54 -0.28 16.48
N ALA A 633 -16.09 0.46 17.44
CA ALA A 633 -17.38 0.18 18.02
C ALA A 633 -18.53 0.59 17.06
N PRO A 634 -19.76 0.02 17.20
CA PRO A 634 -20.91 0.40 16.36
C PRO A 634 -21.21 1.90 16.36
N ALA A 635 -20.89 2.61 17.44
CA ALA A 635 -21.07 4.07 17.53
C ALA A 635 -20.12 4.87 16.61
N SER A 636 -19.04 4.25 16.15
CA SER A 636 -18.06 4.83 15.22
C SER A 636 -18.35 4.49 13.75
N SER A 637 -19.38 3.68 13.48
CA SER A 637 -19.76 3.33 12.09
C SER A 637 -20.20 4.57 11.32
N VAL A 638 -19.85 4.59 10.03
CA VAL A 638 -20.11 5.71 9.11
C VAL A 638 -20.67 5.16 7.80
N ASP A 639 -21.64 5.87 7.22
CA ASP A 639 -22.18 5.63 5.88
C ASP A 639 -22.64 6.99 5.32
N GLU A 640 -21.73 7.68 4.63
CA GLU A 640 -21.93 9.07 4.20
C GLU A 640 -21.58 9.24 2.73
N SER A 641 -22.29 10.14 2.05
CA SER A 641 -22.07 10.42 0.63
C SER A 641 -22.05 11.92 0.33
N ARG A 642 -21.35 12.29 -0.74
CA ARG A 642 -21.24 13.67 -1.21
C ARG A 642 -21.37 13.74 -2.73
N ASP A 643 -22.30 14.57 -3.23
CA ASP A 643 -22.45 14.86 -4.64
C ASP A 643 -21.68 16.11 -5.03
N VAL A 644 -21.09 16.10 -6.23
CA VAL A 644 -20.37 17.23 -6.84
C VAL A 644 -20.85 17.43 -8.27
N ILE A 645 -21.06 18.68 -8.64
CA ILE A 645 -21.34 19.07 -10.04
C ILE A 645 -20.31 20.12 -10.45
N SER A 646 -19.67 19.88 -11.57
CA SER A 646 -18.61 20.76 -12.08
C SER A 646 -18.84 21.13 -13.55
N PHE A 647 -18.37 22.33 -13.91
CA PHE A 647 -18.31 22.80 -15.29
C PHE A 647 -16.95 23.43 -15.54
N TYR A 648 -16.39 23.20 -16.70
CA TYR A 648 -15.13 23.80 -17.09
C TYR A 648 -15.16 24.32 -18.54
N ILE A 649 -14.29 25.28 -18.79
CA ILE A 649 -13.92 25.77 -20.10
C ILE A 649 -12.42 25.99 -20.16
N ASP A 650 -11.79 25.53 -21.22
CA ASP A 650 -10.34 25.62 -21.46
C ASP A 650 -10.15 26.09 -22.90
N ALA A 651 -9.28 27.06 -23.13
CA ALA A 651 -8.94 27.59 -24.45
C ALA A 651 -7.43 27.68 -24.60
N GLU A 652 -6.92 27.22 -25.72
CA GLU A 652 -5.52 27.30 -26.10
C GLU A 652 -5.39 27.92 -27.49
N ALA A 653 -4.48 28.87 -27.67
CA ALA A 653 -4.32 29.59 -28.92
C ALA A 653 -2.86 29.88 -29.25
N TYR A 654 -2.51 29.77 -30.54
CA TYR A 654 -1.33 30.41 -31.09
C TYR A 654 -1.62 31.90 -31.28
N VAL A 655 -1.12 32.73 -30.37
CA VAL A 655 -1.31 34.18 -30.43
C VAL A 655 -0.44 34.80 -31.52
N ILE A 656 0.71 34.28 -31.73
CA ILE A 656 1.65 34.43 -32.82
C ILE A 656 2.32 33.08 -33.07
N GLU A 657 3.02 32.91 -34.19
CA GLU A 657 3.61 31.64 -34.64
C GLU A 657 4.43 30.93 -33.55
N ASP A 658 5.14 31.68 -32.72
CA ASP A 658 6.04 31.14 -31.70
C ASP A 658 5.48 31.22 -30.27
N VAL A 659 4.23 31.63 -30.07
CA VAL A 659 3.65 31.82 -28.72
C VAL A 659 2.31 31.14 -28.59
N ILE A 660 2.28 30.16 -27.68
CA ILE A 660 1.06 29.49 -27.23
C ILE A 660 0.62 30.13 -25.92
N LEU A 661 -0.66 30.50 -25.82
CA LEU A 661 -1.30 30.87 -24.56
C LEU A 661 -2.47 29.95 -24.29
N SER A 662 -2.60 29.50 -23.06
CA SER A 662 -3.74 28.72 -22.61
C SER A 662 -4.40 29.36 -21.38
N GLY A 663 -5.71 29.17 -21.26
CA GLY A 663 -6.48 29.67 -20.13
C GLY A 663 -7.65 28.75 -19.83
N ALA A 664 -7.82 28.39 -18.56
CA ALA A 664 -8.87 27.52 -18.07
C ALA A 664 -9.66 28.20 -16.94
N LEU A 665 -10.96 27.91 -16.89
CA LEU A 665 -11.85 28.25 -15.79
C LEU A 665 -12.67 27.00 -15.43
N ARG A 666 -12.81 26.74 -14.13
CA ARG A 666 -13.63 25.64 -13.62
C ARG A 666 -14.46 26.12 -12.44
N TYR A 667 -15.73 25.75 -12.43
CA TYR A 667 -16.66 25.89 -11.33
C TYR A 667 -17.01 24.52 -10.78
N ASP A 668 -16.89 24.35 -9.47
CA ASP A 668 -17.25 23.12 -8.76
C ASP A 668 -18.24 23.47 -7.64
N ASN A 669 -19.33 22.71 -7.53
CA ASN A 669 -20.32 22.82 -6.47
C ASN A 669 -20.40 21.49 -5.71
N TYR A 670 -20.06 21.54 -4.45
CA TYR A 670 -20.11 20.41 -3.52
C TYR A 670 -21.36 20.53 -2.66
N LYS A 671 -22.27 19.58 -2.80
CA LYS A 671 -23.52 19.57 -2.04
C LYS A 671 -23.26 19.55 -0.53
N GLY A 672 -23.80 20.54 0.17
CA GLY A 672 -23.67 20.68 1.63
C GLY A 672 -22.34 21.26 2.12
N PHE A 673 -21.43 21.60 1.19
CA PHE A 673 -20.11 22.11 1.53
C PHE A 673 -19.88 23.53 0.98
N GLY A 674 -20.12 23.78 -0.32
CA GLY A 674 -19.92 25.08 -0.95
C GLY A 674 -19.59 24.98 -2.43
N ASP A 675 -19.21 26.14 -3.00
CA ASP A 675 -18.80 26.25 -4.39
C ASP A 675 -17.45 26.96 -4.52
N THR A 676 -16.71 26.60 -5.56
CA THR A 676 -15.40 27.19 -5.86
C THR A 676 -15.28 27.52 -7.33
N VAL A 677 -14.47 28.56 -7.63
CA VAL A 677 -14.07 28.93 -9.00
C VAL A 677 -12.56 28.95 -9.08
N ASN A 678 -12.01 28.20 -9.99
CA ASN A 678 -10.58 28.11 -10.22
C ASN A 678 -10.21 28.55 -11.63
N PHE A 679 -9.02 29.13 -11.76
CA PHE A 679 -8.49 29.57 -13.03
C PHE A 679 -7.06 29.09 -13.24
N LYS A 680 -6.65 28.97 -14.49
CA LYS A 680 -5.26 28.79 -14.90
C LYS A 680 -4.98 29.66 -16.11
N LEU A 681 -3.82 30.26 -16.13
CA LEU A 681 -3.24 30.96 -17.28
C LEU A 681 -1.84 30.39 -17.46
N ALA A 682 -1.52 29.93 -18.66
CA ALA A 682 -0.20 29.41 -18.96
C ALA A 682 0.22 29.81 -20.37
N GLY A 683 1.53 29.80 -20.61
CA GLY A 683 2.06 30.14 -21.93
C GLY A 683 3.40 29.51 -22.17
N ASN A 684 3.68 29.24 -23.47
CA ASN A 684 4.97 28.81 -23.97
C ASN A 684 5.38 29.73 -25.11
N TRP A 685 6.61 30.21 -25.05
CA TRP A 685 7.22 31.07 -26.06
C TRP A 685 8.50 30.44 -26.58
N SER A 686 8.49 29.97 -27.82
CA SER A 686 9.67 29.53 -28.56
C SER A 686 10.51 30.75 -28.98
N VAL A 687 11.46 31.13 -28.09
CA VAL A 687 12.33 32.31 -28.29
C VAL A 687 13.25 32.11 -29.48
N THR A 688 13.69 30.91 -29.70
CA THR A 688 14.43 30.40 -30.85
C THR A 688 14.01 28.97 -31.12
N ASP A 689 14.46 28.38 -32.23
CA ASP A 689 14.23 26.94 -32.52
C ASP A 689 14.72 26.01 -31.40
N ASP A 690 15.71 26.45 -30.61
CA ASP A 690 16.36 25.63 -29.57
C ASP A 690 15.92 26.03 -28.15
N ILE A 691 15.32 27.19 -27.92
CA ILE A 691 15.01 27.72 -26.59
C ILE A 691 13.55 28.11 -26.49
N SER A 692 12.84 27.49 -25.53
CA SER A 692 11.49 27.86 -25.15
C SER A 692 11.41 28.32 -23.70
N LEU A 693 10.60 29.32 -23.45
CA LEU A 693 10.23 29.80 -22.11
C LEU A 693 8.78 29.47 -21.85
N ARG A 694 8.52 28.86 -20.70
CA ARG A 694 7.16 28.53 -20.28
C ARG A 694 6.86 29.11 -18.91
N GLY A 695 5.59 29.36 -18.63
CA GLY A 695 5.19 29.81 -17.30
C GLY A 695 3.70 29.69 -17.09
N ALA A 696 3.29 29.49 -15.85
CA ALA A 696 1.90 29.36 -15.47
C ALA A 696 1.61 30.07 -14.15
N LEU A 697 0.35 30.49 -14.04
CA LEU A 697 -0.28 31.01 -12.83
C LEU A 697 -1.63 30.35 -12.70
N SER A 698 -1.89 29.69 -11.59
CA SER A 698 -3.18 29.04 -11.34
C SER A 698 -3.64 29.21 -9.90
N SER A 699 -4.95 29.23 -9.71
CA SER A 699 -5.57 28.93 -8.43
C SER A 699 -5.95 27.47 -8.38
N GLY A 700 -5.86 26.87 -7.19
CA GLY A 700 -6.33 25.53 -6.93
C GLY A 700 -7.13 25.48 -5.64
N PHE A 701 -7.76 24.36 -5.44
CA PHE A 701 -8.44 24.07 -4.20
C PHE A 701 -8.46 22.56 -3.96
N ARG A 702 -8.65 22.21 -2.70
CA ARG A 702 -8.96 20.85 -2.31
C ARG A 702 -10.13 20.84 -1.32
N ALA A 703 -11.20 20.16 -1.68
CA ALA A 703 -12.25 19.87 -0.72
C ALA A 703 -11.72 18.91 0.35
N PRO A 704 -12.13 19.01 1.61
CA PRO A 704 -11.82 18.01 2.61
C PRO A 704 -12.18 16.63 2.06
N SER A 705 -11.31 15.65 2.22
CA SER A 705 -11.62 14.27 1.81
C SER A 705 -12.79 13.72 2.65
N MET A 706 -13.47 12.70 2.14
CA MET A 706 -14.55 12.03 2.88
C MET A 706 -14.01 11.46 4.20
N GLN A 707 -12.78 10.97 4.19
CA GLN A 707 -12.09 10.47 5.38
C GLN A 707 -11.87 11.59 6.41
N GLN A 708 -11.38 12.78 6.00
CA GLN A 708 -11.18 13.93 6.91
C GLN A 708 -12.48 14.44 7.51
N LEU A 709 -13.58 14.36 6.74
CA LEU A 709 -14.90 14.78 7.22
C LEU A 709 -15.52 13.81 8.22
N TYR A 710 -15.34 12.51 8.01
CA TYR A 710 -16.18 11.50 8.62
C TYR A 710 -15.43 10.41 9.38
N PHE A 711 -14.09 10.34 9.32
CA PHE A 711 -13.35 9.37 10.11
C PHE A 711 -13.64 9.58 11.60
N ASN A 712 -14.02 8.49 12.27
CA ASN A 712 -14.43 8.49 13.67
C ASN A 712 -14.02 7.16 14.30
N ASN A 713 -13.10 7.19 15.23
CA ASN A 713 -12.67 5.99 15.96
C ASN A 713 -12.22 6.35 17.37
N VAL A 714 -12.53 5.51 18.33
CA VAL A 714 -11.99 5.56 19.70
C VAL A 714 -11.39 4.22 20.00
N SER A 715 -10.11 4.19 20.29
CA SER A 715 -9.37 2.96 20.59
C SER A 715 -8.34 3.17 21.68
N THR A 716 -8.07 2.10 22.44
CA THR A 716 -7.01 2.13 23.45
C THR A 716 -5.64 2.20 22.78
N GLN A 717 -4.88 3.22 23.08
CA GLN A 717 -3.50 3.40 22.61
C GLN A 717 -2.57 3.60 23.80
N PHE A 718 -1.29 3.29 23.62
CA PHE A 718 -0.27 3.57 24.63
C PHE A 718 0.35 4.92 24.36
N VAL A 719 0.10 5.87 25.25
CA VAL A 719 0.64 7.24 25.22
C VAL A 719 1.69 7.44 26.31
N VAL A 720 2.58 8.40 26.10
CA VAL A 720 3.57 8.72 27.12
C VAL A 720 2.88 9.53 28.23
N GLY A 721 2.79 8.93 29.42
CA GLY A 721 2.23 9.60 30.60
C GLY A 721 3.16 10.66 31.18
N THR A 722 2.68 11.44 32.13
CA THR A 722 3.41 12.55 32.78
C THR A 722 4.71 12.14 33.49
N ASN A 723 4.87 10.86 33.77
CA ASN A 723 6.06 10.28 34.38
C ASN A 723 7.04 9.67 33.38
N GLY A 724 6.79 9.86 32.05
CA GLY A 724 7.59 9.32 30.96
C GLY A 724 7.34 7.83 30.66
N ASN A 725 6.43 7.17 31.37
CA ASN A 725 6.05 5.78 31.10
C ASN A 725 4.88 5.73 30.11
N LEU A 726 4.83 4.65 29.31
CA LEU A 726 3.67 4.37 28.47
C LEU A 726 2.49 3.95 29.35
N VAL A 727 1.36 4.64 29.19
CA VAL A 727 0.08 4.32 29.83
C VAL A 727 -0.96 4.05 28.76
N ALA A 728 -1.89 3.15 29.04
CA ALA A 728 -3.03 2.90 28.16
C ALA A 728 -4.06 4.03 28.33
N GLU A 729 -4.42 4.68 27.22
CA GLU A 729 -5.43 5.74 27.19
C GLU A 729 -6.39 5.52 26.01
N GLU A 730 -7.65 5.85 26.21
CA GLU A 730 -8.64 5.88 25.14
C GLU A 730 -8.40 7.13 24.27
N VAL A 731 -7.86 6.92 23.10
CA VAL A 731 -7.61 7.98 22.11
C VAL A 731 -8.73 8.00 21.08
N GLY A 732 -9.41 9.13 20.98
CA GLY A 732 -10.47 9.35 19.99
C GLY A 732 -10.03 10.27 18.88
N THR A 733 -10.25 9.86 17.62
CA THR A 733 -10.28 10.79 16.49
C THR A 733 -11.74 11.05 16.17
N PHE A 734 -12.16 12.29 16.27
CA PHE A 734 -13.57 12.65 16.21
C PHE A 734 -13.89 13.47 14.97
N ARG A 735 -14.96 13.08 14.27
CA ARG A 735 -15.49 13.86 13.14
C ARG A 735 -16.00 15.24 13.60
N ASN A 736 -15.84 16.25 12.75
CA ASN A 736 -16.15 17.65 13.12
C ASN A 736 -17.64 17.93 13.35
N ASP A 737 -18.52 17.09 12.81
CA ASP A 737 -19.97 17.19 13.04
C ASP A 737 -20.45 16.36 14.24
N SER A 738 -19.54 15.68 14.97
CA SER A 738 -19.85 14.94 16.20
C SER A 738 -20.36 15.86 17.30
N THR A 739 -21.17 15.30 18.20
CA THR A 739 -21.67 16.04 19.39
C THR A 739 -20.52 16.60 20.22
N LEU A 740 -19.39 15.87 20.31
CA LEU A 740 -18.20 16.29 21.02
C LEU A 740 -17.58 17.53 20.37
N ALA A 741 -17.26 17.47 19.08
CA ALA A 741 -16.67 18.58 18.34
C ALA A 741 -17.58 19.82 18.37
N GLN A 742 -18.88 19.63 18.21
CA GLN A 742 -19.88 20.71 18.32
C GLN A 742 -19.94 21.32 19.72
N SER A 743 -19.82 20.54 20.79
CA SER A 743 -19.79 21.03 22.16
C SER A 743 -18.56 21.87 22.47
N LEU A 744 -17.46 21.59 21.79
CA LEU A 744 -16.22 22.37 21.84
C LEU A 744 -16.24 23.62 20.94
N GLY A 745 -17.25 23.74 20.07
CA GLY A 745 -17.36 24.81 19.07
C GLY A 745 -16.36 24.68 17.93
N ILE A 746 -15.84 23.48 17.68
CA ILE A 746 -14.93 23.22 16.54
C ILE A 746 -15.69 23.49 15.24
N PRO A 747 -15.20 24.37 14.35
CA PRO A 747 -15.87 24.69 13.11
C PRO A 747 -15.86 23.50 12.14
N LYS A 748 -16.82 23.52 11.21
CA LYS A 748 -16.78 22.59 10.07
C LYS A 748 -15.55 22.88 9.23
N LEU A 749 -14.99 21.81 8.63
CA LEU A 749 -13.92 21.95 7.66
C LEU A 749 -14.40 22.74 6.44
N LYS A 750 -13.53 23.53 5.89
CA LYS A 750 -13.67 24.24 4.60
C LYS A 750 -12.58 23.79 3.62
N GLU A 751 -12.69 24.24 2.37
CA GLU A 751 -11.68 23.95 1.37
C GLU A 751 -10.31 24.53 1.73
N GLU A 752 -9.24 23.80 1.36
CA GLU A 752 -7.92 24.39 1.19
C GLU A 752 -7.89 25.19 -0.11
N LYS A 753 -7.18 26.29 -0.15
CA LYS A 753 -6.98 27.13 -1.34
C LYS A 753 -5.51 27.21 -1.67
N SER A 754 -5.18 27.06 -2.97
CA SER A 754 -3.81 27.22 -3.40
C SER A 754 -3.65 28.31 -4.46
N GLN A 755 -2.44 28.88 -4.49
CA GLN A 755 -1.94 29.72 -5.56
C GLN A 755 -0.61 29.14 -6.03
N ASN A 756 -0.57 28.76 -7.32
CA ASN A 756 0.58 28.14 -7.93
C ASN A 756 1.19 29.07 -8.96
N ARG A 757 2.50 29.18 -8.98
CA ARG A 757 3.28 29.97 -9.93
C ARG A 757 4.43 29.12 -10.42
N SER A 758 4.61 29.03 -11.74
CA SER A 758 5.74 28.34 -12.34
C SER A 758 6.39 29.15 -13.44
N LEU A 759 7.70 28.95 -13.61
CA LEU A 759 8.50 29.53 -14.67
C LEU A 759 9.58 28.54 -15.08
N GLY A 760 9.62 28.21 -16.37
CA GLY A 760 10.56 27.21 -16.88
C GLY A 760 11.27 27.65 -18.15
N ILE A 761 12.39 26.99 -18.40
CA ILE A 761 13.16 27.08 -19.64
C ILE A 761 13.41 25.68 -20.17
N VAL A 762 13.16 25.49 -21.46
CA VAL A 762 13.53 24.30 -22.22
C VAL A 762 14.61 24.69 -23.20
N TYR A 763 15.74 23.98 -23.18
CA TYR A 763 16.88 24.25 -24.05
C TYR A 763 17.37 22.99 -24.74
N ASN A 764 17.15 22.88 -26.03
CA ASN A 764 17.70 21.88 -26.92
C ASN A 764 19.14 22.29 -27.30
N VAL A 765 20.10 21.90 -26.45
CA VAL A 765 21.54 22.29 -26.63
C VAL A 765 22.07 21.75 -27.94
N THR A 766 21.66 20.54 -28.30
CA THR A 766 21.85 19.88 -29.60
C THR A 766 20.67 18.94 -29.82
N ASP A 767 20.57 18.36 -31.01
CA ASP A 767 19.55 17.32 -31.32
C ASP A 767 19.56 16.14 -30.32
N ASN A 768 20.66 15.94 -29.62
CA ASN A 768 20.90 14.83 -28.71
C ASN A 768 20.93 15.25 -27.22
N ILE A 769 20.90 16.53 -26.90
CA ILE A 769 20.98 17.05 -25.52
C ILE A 769 19.84 18.01 -25.28
N ASN A 770 18.94 17.65 -24.39
CA ASN A 770 17.86 18.50 -23.94
C ASN A 770 18.05 18.83 -22.45
N VAL A 771 17.74 20.05 -22.05
CA VAL A 771 17.82 20.52 -20.65
C VAL A 771 16.55 21.29 -20.31
N THR A 772 15.90 20.97 -19.22
CA THR A 772 14.77 21.72 -18.67
C THR A 772 15.06 22.17 -17.25
N VAL A 773 14.64 23.39 -16.92
CA VAL A 773 14.71 23.94 -15.56
C VAL A 773 13.40 24.63 -15.26
N ASP A 774 12.71 24.19 -14.23
CA ASP A 774 11.41 24.73 -13.84
C ASP A 774 11.43 25.16 -12.37
N TYR A 775 11.23 26.43 -12.11
CA TYR A 775 10.98 26.99 -10.78
C TYR A 775 9.49 26.96 -10.49
N TYR A 776 9.12 26.67 -9.23
CA TYR A 776 7.73 26.71 -8.77
C TYR A 776 7.60 27.28 -7.37
N SER A 777 6.43 27.87 -7.09
CA SER A 777 5.98 28.31 -5.76
C SER A 777 4.50 27.96 -5.61
N ILE A 778 4.17 27.28 -4.51
CA ILE A 778 2.83 26.82 -4.19
C ILE A 778 2.51 27.31 -2.78
N ASP A 779 1.56 28.24 -2.69
CA ASP A 779 1.03 28.73 -1.41
C ASP A 779 -0.29 28.03 -1.14
N ILE A 780 -0.49 27.48 0.07
CA ILE A 780 -1.71 26.80 0.48
C ILE A 780 -2.24 27.47 1.73
N ASP A 781 -3.41 28.11 1.60
CA ASP A 781 -4.15 28.71 2.70
C ASP A 781 -5.15 27.69 3.27
N ASP A 782 -5.40 27.77 4.59
CA ASP A 782 -6.38 26.94 5.28
C ASP A 782 -6.13 25.43 5.14
N ARG A 783 -4.86 25.00 5.11
CA ARG A 783 -4.49 23.58 4.99
C ARG A 783 -5.13 22.75 6.09
N ILE A 784 -5.70 21.61 5.72
CA ILE A 784 -6.33 20.68 6.65
C ILE A 784 -5.26 19.79 7.26
N VAL A 785 -5.15 19.87 8.57
CA VAL A 785 -4.22 19.07 9.38
C VAL A 785 -5.00 18.39 10.50
N ILE A 786 -4.48 17.29 11.02
CA ILE A 786 -5.00 16.67 12.24
C ILE A 786 -4.27 17.28 13.44
N SER A 787 -5.02 17.63 14.51
CA SER A 787 -4.39 18.12 15.73
C SER A 787 -3.50 17.07 16.39
N ASP A 788 -2.64 17.50 17.27
CA ASP A 788 -2.01 16.61 18.23
C ASP A 788 -3.05 15.95 19.15
N ARG A 789 -2.62 15.05 19.99
CA ARG A 789 -3.40 14.32 20.98
C ARG A 789 -3.72 15.22 22.15
N LEU A 790 -4.88 15.85 22.12
CA LEU A 790 -5.34 16.81 23.12
C LEU A 790 -5.83 16.06 24.36
N GLY A 791 -5.00 16.00 25.40
CA GLY A 791 -5.29 15.34 26.67
C GLY A 791 -6.09 16.20 27.63
N LYS A 792 -6.55 15.58 28.73
CA LYS A 792 -7.20 16.26 29.83
C LYS A 792 -6.26 17.25 30.55
N GLY A 793 -6.83 18.36 31.03
CA GLY A 793 -6.09 19.42 31.72
C GLY A 793 -5.80 20.65 30.86
N LEU A 794 -5.94 20.59 29.56
CA LEU A 794 -5.75 21.73 28.64
C LEU A 794 -6.91 22.74 28.76
N SER A 795 -8.16 22.27 28.86
CA SER A 795 -9.31 23.12 29.17
C SER A 795 -10.43 22.33 29.83
N THR A 796 -11.21 23.00 30.73
CA THR A 796 -12.37 22.37 31.41
C THR A 796 -13.46 21.92 30.44
N SER A 797 -13.62 22.61 29.31
CA SER A 797 -14.58 22.22 28.26
C SER A 797 -14.14 20.97 27.55
N LEU A 798 -12.84 20.85 27.22
CA LEU A 798 -12.24 19.67 26.61
C LEU A 798 -12.35 18.45 27.55
N ASP A 799 -12.03 18.62 28.83
CA ASP A 799 -12.16 17.58 29.86
C ASP A 799 -13.58 17.05 29.95
N ALA A 800 -14.57 17.95 29.99
CA ALA A 800 -15.98 17.56 30.03
C ALA A 800 -16.42 16.81 28.76
N ALA A 801 -15.97 17.26 27.61
CA ALA A 801 -16.27 16.64 26.32
C ALA A 801 -15.64 15.24 26.20
N LEU A 802 -14.35 15.10 26.52
CA LEU A 802 -13.64 13.82 26.49
C LEU A 802 -14.27 12.81 27.46
N ASN A 803 -14.57 13.23 28.68
CA ASN A 803 -15.27 12.38 29.66
C ASN A 803 -16.63 11.91 29.16
N SER A 804 -17.40 12.76 28.45
CA SER A 804 -18.69 12.35 27.89
C SER A 804 -18.58 11.38 26.73
N ALA A 805 -17.45 11.37 26.04
CA ALA A 805 -17.13 10.47 24.92
C ALA A 805 -16.43 9.18 25.39
N GLY A 806 -16.10 9.05 26.68
CA GLY A 806 -15.33 7.92 27.20
C GLY A 806 -13.87 7.93 26.76
N ALA A 807 -13.32 9.08 26.36
CA ALA A 807 -11.95 9.23 25.90
C ALA A 807 -11.07 9.93 26.95
N GLY A 808 -9.79 9.57 26.99
CA GLY A 808 -8.75 10.27 27.75
C GLY A 808 -8.09 11.37 26.93
N VAL A 809 -8.04 11.19 25.61
CA VAL A 809 -7.36 12.04 24.63
C VAL A 809 -8.23 12.18 23.39
N GLY A 810 -8.21 13.32 22.71
CA GLY A 810 -8.95 13.57 21.48
C GLY A 810 -8.11 14.23 20.40
N GLN A 811 -8.40 13.89 19.14
CA GLN A 811 -7.81 14.50 17.93
C GLN A 811 -8.93 14.97 17.00
N PHE A 812 -8.66 16.05 16.27
CA PHE A 812 -9.63 16.67 15.36
C PHE A 812 -8.94 17.11 14.06
N PHE A 813 -9.63 16.99 12.93
CA PHE A 813 -9.21 17.64 11.70
C PHE A 813 -9.56 19.13 11.74
N LEU A 814 -8.64 19.98 11.39
CA LEU A 814 -8.75 21.43 11.46
C LEU A 814 -8.15 22.07 10.19
N ASN A 815 -8.76 23.19 9.71
CA ASN A 815 -8.05 24.08 8.82
C ASN A 815 -7.12 24.93 9.68
N GLY A 816 -5.94 24.42 9.99
CA GLY A 816 -5.08 24.91 11.08
C GLY A 816 -3.71 25.44 10.66
N ALA A 817 -3.36 25.38 9.39
CA ALA A 817 -2.06 25.81 8.91
C ALA A 817 -2.14 26.51 7.54
N ASP A 818 -1.26 27.48 7.32
CA ASP A 818 -0.91 27.96 5.98
C ASP A 818 0.51 27.50 5.68
N THR A 819 0.77 27.05 4.45
CA THR A 819 2.07 26.55 4.05
C THR A 819 2.54 27.17 2.74
N GLU A 820 3.85 27.34 2.58
CA GLU A 820 4.49 27.76 1.36
C GLU A 820 5.53 26.72 0.93
N THR A 821 5.42 26.22 -0.32
CA THR A 821 6.36 25.30 -0.92
C THR A 821 7.03 25.96 -2.12
N ARG A 822 8.36 25.97 -2.16
CA ARG A 822 9.16 26.49 -3.27
C ARG A 822 10.19 25.46 -3.70
N GLY A 823 10.46 25.43 -5.00
CA GLY A 823 11.46 24.51 -5.50
C GLY A 823 11.89 24.73 -6.93
N VAL A 824 12.84 23.90 -7.33
CA VAL A 824 13.38 23.86 -8.69
C VAL A 824 13.48 22.40 -9.12
N ASP A 825 12.88 22.10 -10.27
CA ASP A 825 13.09 20.85 -10.99
C ASP A 825 14.12 21.07 -12.10
N PHE A 826 15.05 20.16 -12.23
CA PHE A 826 16.05 20.13 -13.29
C PHE A 826 16.03 18.76 -13.96
N VAL A 827 15.94 18.72 -15.29
CA VAL A 827 16.10 17.49 -16.06
C VAL A 827 17.03 17.75 -17.24
N ALA A 828 18.01 16.87 -17.43
CA ALA A 828 18.89 16.88 -18.59
C ALA A 828 18.97 15.47 -19.17
N THR A 829 18.75 15.34 -20.48
CA THR A 829 18.91 14.08 -21.22
C THR A 829 20.02 14.22 -22.27
N TRP A 830 20.79 13.16 -22.42
CA TRP A 830 21.83 13.08 -23.43
C TRP A 830 21.89 11.69 -24.06
N ASN A 831 21.56 11.61 -25.34
CA ASN A 831 21.59 10.39 -26.12
C ASN A 831 22.81 10.41 -27.04
N THR A 832 23.62 9.34 -27.03
CA THR A 832 24.83 9.29 -27.84
C THR A 832 25.17 7.85 -28.24
N GLU A 833 25.95 7.71 -29.30
CA GLU A 833 26.55 6.43 -29.66
C GLU A 833 27.94 6.30 -29.04
N GLY A 834 28.25 5.17 -28.47
CA GLY A 834 29.54 4.90 -27.85
C GLY A 834 29.73 3.43 -27.49
N LEU A 835 30.97 3.00 -27.33
CA LEU A 835 31.33 1.62 -26.96
C LEU A 835 30.73 0.55 -27.89
N GLY A 836 30.29 0.93 -29.10
CA GLY A 836 29.67 0.05 -30.10
C GLY A 836 28.19 -0.18 -29.86
N GLY A 837 27.51 0.67 -29.10
CA GLY A 837 26.06 0.66 -28.84
C GLY A 837 25.54 2.08 -28.61
N THR A 838 24.32 2.20 -28.13
CA THR A 838 23.69 3.47 -27.72
C THR A 838 23.83 3.69 -26.21
N LEU A 839 23.95 4.92 -25.83
CA LEU A 839 24.05 5.39 -24.44
C LEU A 839 23.05 6.52 -24.22
N ASP A 840 22.13 6.31 -23.30
CA ASP A 840 21.11 7.28 -22.89
C ASP A 840 21.36 7.68 -21.44
N PHE A 841 21.71 8.95 -21.23
CA PHE A 841 21.92 9.51 -19.90
C PHE A 841 20.74 10.39 -19.52
N THR A 842 20.28 10.25 -18.29
CA THR A 842 19.29 11.15 -17.69
C THR A 842 19.79 11.63 -16.34
N LEU A 843 19.87 12.94 -16.17
CA LEU A 843 20.08 13.59 -14.87
C LEU A 843 18.81 14.34 -14.52
N ALA A 844 18.14 13.90 -13.46
CA ALA A 844 16.97 14.57 -12.92
C ALA A 844 17.23 14.97 -11.48
N ALA A 845 16.85 16.19 -11.09
CA ALA A 845 17.00 16.69 -9.74
C ALA A 845 15.79 17.53 -9.33
N ASN A 846 15.42 17.41 -8.07
CA ASN A 846 14.42 18.25 -7.43
C ASN A 846 15.01 18.83 -6.15
N PHE A 847 14.82 20.12 -5.97
CA PHE A 847 15.14 20.87 -4.75
C PHE A 847 13.86 21.53 -4.28
N THR A 848 13.34 21.09 -3.14
CA THR A 848 12.01 21.50 -2.62
C THR A 848 12.14 21.85 -1.16
N LYS A 849 11.52 22.96 -0.76
CA LYS A 849 11.35 23.31 0.63
C LYS A 849 9.91 23.72 0.90
N THR A 850 9.35 23.16 1.97
CA THR A 850 8.04 23.54 2.50
C THR A 850 8.21 24.17 3.87
N ASP A 851 7.60 25.34 4.07
CA ASP A 851 7.57 26.04 5.33
C ASP A 851 6.12 26.19 5.81
N VAL A 852 5.84 25.94 7.08
CA VAL A 852 4.59 26.29 7.76
C VAL A 852 4.66 27.78 8.14
N VAL A 853 3.95 28.62 7.40
CA VAL A 853 4.05 30.07 7.56
C VAL A 853 3.14 30.63 8.65
N SER A 854 2.03 29.93 8.95
CA SER A 854 1.16 30.24 10.06
C SER A 854 0.44 29.00 10.60
N LEU A 855 0.17 29.02 11.91
CA LEU A 855 -0.67 28.06 12.62
C LEU A 855 -1.72 28.82 13.39
N PHE A 856 -2.93 28.31 13.45
CA PHE A 856 -4.01 28.97 14.16
C PHE A 856 -4.97 27.98 14.82
N SER A 857 -5.40 28.33 16.02
CA SER A 857 -6.47 27.64 16.72
C SER A 857 -7.82 27.97 16.08
N PRO A 858 -8.81 27.06 16.14
CA PRO A 858 -10.13 27.33 15.59
C PRO A 858 -10.82 28.45 16.37
N ALA A 859 -11.03 29.60 15.72
CA ALA A 859 -11.63 30.80 16.32
C ALA A 859 -13.07 30.55 16.82
N GLY A 860 -13.39 31.06 17.99
CA GLY A 860 -14.70 30.89 18.61
C GLY A 860 -14.95 29.53 19.25
N SER A 861 -13.98 28.63 19.20
CA SER A 861 -14.03 27.31 19.84
C SER A 861 -13.46 27.35 21.26
N SER A 862 -13.67 26.25 22.02
CA SER A 862 -13.03 26.06 23.32
C SER A 862 -11.51 25.83 23.22
N LEU A 863 -11.00 25.59 22.05
CA LEU A 863 -9.56 25.44 21.77
C LEU A 863 -8.88 26.77 21.48
N GLU A 864 -9.62 27.87 21.25
CA GLU A 864 -9.05 29.20 21.00
C GLU A 864 -8.14 29.68 22.15
N THR A 865 -8.39 29.23 23.38
CA THR A 865 -7.60 29.56 24.58
C THR A 865 -6.48 28.58 24.89
N VAL A 866 -6.37 27.50 24.15
CA VAL A 866 -5.29 26.52 24.24
C VAL A 866 -4.09 27.05 23.43
N ASN A 867 -2.86 26.85 23.93
CA ASN A 867 -1.70 27.28 23.15
C ASN A 867 -1.65 26.55 21.82
N VAL A 868 -1.23 27.22 20.75
CA VAL A 868 -1.14 26.63 19.42
C VAL A 868 -0.19 25.47 19.40
N GLU A 869 0.90 25.52 20.16
CA GLU A 869 1.90 24.46 20.29
C GLU A 869 1.36 23.19 20.99
N ASP A 870 0.29 23.31 21.77
CA ASP A 870 -0.42 22.18 22.37
C ASP A 870 -1.42 21.54 21.36
N ILE A 871 -1.85 22.29 20.32
CA ILE A 871 -2.75 21.82 19.27
C ILE A 871 -1.96 21.21 18.11
N PHE A 872 -0.80 21.82 17.77
CA PHE A 872 0.10 21.41 16.71
C PHE A 872 1.53 21.35 17.28
N SER A 873 1.97 20.14 17.58
CA SER A 873 3.27 19.89 18.19
C SER A 873 4.44 20.14 17.22
N ALA A 874 5.65 20.17 17.76
CA ALA A 874 6.85 20.20 16.93
C ALA A 874 6.94 19.00 15.99
N GLU A 875 6.42 17.82 16.42
CA GLU A 875 6.32 16.62 15.55
C GLU A 875 5.41 16.91 14.35
N ASP A 876 4.22 17.48 14.56
CA ASP A 876 3.25 17.77 13.49
C ASP A 876 3.81 18.75 12.45
N ILE A 877 4.54 19.77 12.91
CA ILE A 877 5.18 20.74 12.02
C ILE A 877 6.31 20.07 11.24
N SER A 878 7.16 19.28 11.92
CA SER A 878 8.30 18.63 11.29
C SER A 878 7.89 17.59 10.23
N ILE A 879 6.72 16.92 10.38
CA ILE A 879 6.13 16.02 9.37
C ILE A 879 5.92 16.75 8.05
N ILE A 880 5.47 18.01 8.11
CA ILE A 880 5.19 18.83 6.93
C ILE A 880 6.48 19.39 6.32
N GLU A 881 7.42 19.83 7.16
CA GLU A 881 8.58 20.57 6.72
C GLU A 881 9.81 19.71 6.44
N GLU A 882 10.03 18.61 7.18
CA GLU A 882 11.37 18.03 7.32
C GLU A 882 11.47 16.50 7.17
N TRP A 883 10.35 15.74 7.24
CA TRP A 883 10.40 14.28 7.19
C TRP A 883 10.68 13.72 5.79
N GLN A 884 10.71 14.59 4.79
CA GLN A 884 11.12 14.26 3.41
C GLN A 884 12.38 15.05 3.05
N PRO A 885 13.32 14.47 2.28
CA PRO A 885 14.50 15.20 1.85
C PRO A 885 14.17 16.43 1.02
N GLU A 886 14.81 17.58 1.33
CA GLU A 886 14.67 18.79 0.53
C GLU A 886 15.34 18.67 -0.85
N ASP A 887 16.29 17.77 -1.03
CA ASP A 887 16.94 17.51 -2.31
C ASP A 887 16.96 16.04 -2.70
N ARG A 888 16.65 15.79 -3.96
CA ARG A 888 16.68 14.48 -4.60
C ARG A 888 17.38 14.60 -5.95
N ILE A 889 18.31 13.70 -6.24
CA ILE A 889 19.04 13.67 -7.53
C ILE A 889 19.08 12.22 -8.02
N ASN A 890 18.66 12.01 -9.26
CA ASN A 890 18.81 10.76 -9.98
C ASN A 890 19.72 10.99 -11.18
N LEU A 891 20.76 10.16 -11.32
CA LEU A 891 21.58 10.06 -12.52
C LEU A 891 21.48 8.63 -13.03
N SER A 892 20.90 8.44 -14.19
CA SER A 892 20.80 7.13 -14.85
C SER A 892 21.57 7.09 -16.17
N ALA A 893 22.09 5.91 -16.48
CA ALA A 893 22.77 5.60 -17.74
C ALA A 893 22.28 4.25 -18.26
N LEU A 894 21.60 4.27 -19.40
CA LEU A 894 21.16 3.09 -20.11
C LEU A 894 22.10 2.83 -21.28
N TYR A 895 22.75 1.67 -21.30
CA TYR A 895 23.59 1.21 -22.39
C TYR A 895 22.91 0.04 -23.10
N GLN A 896 22.76 0.16 -24.42
CA GLN A 896 22.15 -0.88 -25.25
C GLN A 896 23.12 -1.25 -26.36
N ARG A 897 23.39 -2.54 -26.50
CA ARG A 897 24.24 -3.08 -27.56
C ARG A 897 23.86 -4.51 -27.87
N ASP A 898 23.58 -4.79 -29.13
CA ASP A 898 23.26 -6.13 -29.63
C ASP A 898 22.26 -6.83 -28.67
N ASP A 899 22.70 -7.90 -28.00
CA ASP A 899 21.91 -8.70 -27.08
C ASP A 899 21.95 -8.20 -25.61
N TRP A 900 22.54 -7.02 -25.33
CA TRP A 900 22.75 -6.54 -23.97
C TRP A 900 22.11 -5.19 -23.72
N THR A 901 21.43 -5.10 -22.58
CA THR A 901 21.02 -3.82 -21.99
C THR A 901 21.56 -3.73 -20.57
N VAL A 902 22.23 -2.61 -20.25
CA VAL A 902 22.75 -2.35 -18.90
C VAL A 902 22.19 -1.00 -18.43
N ASN A 903 21.47 -1.02 -17.33
CA ASN A 903 21.03 0.19 -16.64
C ASN A 903 21.85 0.37 -15.37
N LEU A 904 22.41 1.56 -15.19
CA LEU A 904 23.07 2.02 -13.97
C LEU A 904 22.37 3.29 -13.47
N SER A 905 21.94 3.31 -12.22
CA SER A 905 21.31 4.47 -11.61
C SER A 905 21.98 4.84 -10.29
N LEU A 906 22.19 6.12 -10.07
CA LEU A 906 22.66 6.71 -8.83
C LEU A 906 21.55 7.60 -8.28
N ASN A 907 21.01 7.23 -7.14
CA ASN A 907 19.92 7.92 -6.48
C ASN A 907 20.43 8.59 -5.20
N ARG A 908 20.56 9.91 -5.19
CA ARG A 908 20.86 10.67 -4.00
C ARG A 908 19.59 11.12 -3.30
N PHE A 909 19.49 10.80 -2.03
CA PHE A 909 18.53 11.34 -1.08
C PHE A 909 19.24 12.34 -0.18
N GLY A 910 18.72 13.55 -0.08
CA GLY A 910 19.22 14.58 0.82
C GLY A 910 19.03 14.23 2.28
N GLU A 911 19.57 15.06 3.17
CA GLU A 911 19.30 14.94 4.59
C GLU A 911 17.81 15.20 4.91
N TYR A 912 17.33 14.58 5.97
CA TYR A 912 15.98 14.78 6.48
C TYR A 912 15.99 14.72 8.01
N THR A 913 15.02 15.37 8.64
CA THR A 913 14.94 15.44 10.10
C THR A 913 13.62 14.83 10.57
N VAL A 914 13.67 14.03 11.63
CA VAL A 914 12.49 13.45 12.27
C VAL A 914 12.45 13.91 13.73
N GLU A 915 11.28 14.37 14.18
CA GLU A 915 10.95 14.63 15.58
C GLU A 915 10.13 13.46 16.11
N ASP A 916 10.72 12.55 16.93
CA ASP A 916 10.04 11.40 17.57
C ASP A 916 10.64 11.19 18.97
N GLY A 917 10.10 11.89 19.97
CA GLY A 917 10.67 11.93 21.33
C GLY A 917 11.98 12.72 21.42
N GLY A 918 12.31 13.48 20.39
CA GLY A 918 13.45 14.35 20.23
C GLY A 918 13.81 14.48 18.75
N ARG A 919 14.59 15.51 18.43
CA ARG A 919 14.93 15.89 17.05
C ARG A 919 16.23 15.27 16.60
N GLN A 920 16.17 14.49 15.50
CA GLN A 920 17.35 13.89 14.88
C GLN A 920 17.37 14.16 13.37
N THR A 921 18.50 14.61 12.86
CA THR A 921 18.76 14.74 11.42
C THR A 921 19.54 13.52 10.94
N TYR A 922 19.07 12.90 9.88
CA TYR A 922 19.66 11.75 9.19
C TYR A 922 20.41 12.27 7.96
N GLY A 923 21.62 11.79 7.76
CA GLY A 923 22.51 12.24 6.70
C GLY A 923 22.02 11.89 5.30
N ALA A 924 22.56 12.60 4.33
CA ALA A 924 22.30 12.33 2.92
C ALA A 924 23.01 11.07 2.44
N GLU A 925 22.33 10.25 1.63
CA GLU A 925 22.85 8.98 1.12
C GLU A 925 22.73 8.86 -0.40
N ILE A 926 23.60 8.03 -0.98
CA ILE A 926 23.58 7.72 -2.42
C ILE A 926 23.42 6.21 -2.60
N LEU A 927 22.32 5.81 -3.20
CA LEU A 927 22.06 4.43 -3.57
C LEU A 927 22.47 4.20 -5.02
N THR A 928 23.05 3.04 -5.28
CA THR A 928 23.46 2.62 -6.62
C THR A 928 22.64 1.39 -7.02
N ASP A 929 21.91 1.51 -8.12
CA ASP A 929 21.12 0.42 -8.69
C ASP A 929 21.74 -0.02 -10.01
N VAL A 930 21.77 -1.33 -10.26
CA VAL A 930 22.27 -1.89 -11.51
C VAL A 930 21.35 -3.01 -11.98
N LYS A 931 21.03 -3.00 -13.28
CA LYS A 931 20.33 -4.09 -13.96
C LYS A 931 21.04 -4.42 -15.26
N VAL A 932 21.30 -5.70 -15.46
CA VAL A 932 21.84 -6.23 -16.71
C VAL A 932 20.80 -7.16 -17.30
N ASN A 933 20.39 -6.90 -18.53
CA ASN A 933 19.48 -7.74 -19.28
C ASN A 933 20.21 -8.34 -20.48
N TYR A 934 20.05 -9.64 -20.72
CA TYR A 934 20.63 -10.37 -21.83
C TYR A 934 19.53 -11.05 -22.64
N PHE A 935 19.45 -10.74 -23.94
CA PHE A 935 18.52 -11.36 -24.87
C PHE A 935 19.12 -12.67 -25.37
N VAL A 936 18.60 -13.79 -24.84
CA VAL A 936 19.04 -15.17 -25.24
C VAL A 936 18.56 -15.48 -26.63
N THR A 937 17.37 -15.00 -26.97
CA THR A 937 16.78 -15.00 -28.33
C THR A 937 16.03 -13.69 -28.52
N GLU A 938 15.48 -13.41 -29.67
CA GLU A 938 14.62 -12.25 -29.93
C GLU A 938 13.43 -12.19 -28.96
N ASP A 939 12.91 -13.34 -28.54
CA ASP A 939 11.73 -13.46 -27.68
C ASP A 939 12.05 -13.67 -26.19
N LEU A 940 13.23 -14.20 -25.84
CA LEU A 940 13.60 -14.56 -24.47
C LEU A 940 14.75 -13.72 -23.95
N SER A 941 14.53 -13.02 -22.88
CA SER A 941 15.57 -12.34 -22.14
C SER A 941 15.68 -12.84 -20.69
N VAL A 942 16.86 -12.72 -20.12
CA VAL A 942 17.15 -12.96 -18.71
C VAL A 942 17.82 -11.74 -18.12
N ASN A 943 17.48 -11.42 -16.86
CA ASN A 943 18.07 -10.29 -16.18
C ASN A 943 18.65 -10.67 -14.83
N ILE A 944 19.63 -9.90 -14.40
CA ILE A 944 20.18 -9.91 -13.06
C ILE A 944 20.39 -8.46 -12.62
N GLY A 945 20.12 -8.18 -11.38
CA GLY A 945 20.33 -6.82 -10.87
C GLY A 945 20.45 -6.75 -9.37
N ALA A 946 20.75 -5.55 -8.92
CA ALA A 946 20.77 -5.18 -7.53
C ALA A 946 20.25 -3.75 -7.36
N ASN A 947 19.34 -3.55 -6.45
CA ASN A 947 18.97 -2.23 -5.97
C ASN A 947 19.75 -1.98 -4.68
N ASN A 948 20.30 -0.75 -4.52
CA ASN A 948 21.18 -0.43 -3.42
C ASN A 948 22.42 -1.37 -3.34
N LEU A 949 23.10 -1.55 -4.44
CA LEU A 949 24.22 -2.50 -4.63
C LEU A 949 25.27 -2.46 -3.51
N PHE A 950 25.50 -1.30 -2.91
CA PHE A 950 26.53 -1.11 -1.87
C PHE A 950 26.01 -1.25 -0.45
N ASP A 951 24.78 -1.73 -0.27
CA ASP A 951 24.17 -2.07 1.04
C ASP A 951 24.10 -0.85 1.98
N VAL A 952 23.70 0.31 1.45
CA VAL A 952 23.58 1.56 2.19
C VAL A 952 22.34 1.54 3.08
N TYR A 953 22.49 1.99 4.33
CA TYR A 953 21.41 2.16 5.30
C TYR A 953 21.32 3.62 5.73
N PRO A 954 20.16 4.11 6.21
CA PRO A 954 20.09 5.40 6.88
C PRO A 954 20.88 5.38 8.19
N ASP A 955 21.19 6.54 8.73
CA ASP A 955 21.77 6.66 10.06
C ASP A 955 20.91 5.95 11.10
N LYS A 956 21.57 5.37 12.12
CA LYS A 956 20.86 4.73 13.24
C LYS A 956 20.24 5.77 14.17
N ASN A 957 19.17 5.39 14.83
CA ASN A 957 18.54 6.20 15.85
C ASN A 957 19.47 6.42 17.03
N GLU A 958 19.80 7.67 17.31
CA GLU A 958 20.45 8.14 18.53
C GLU A 958 19.41 8.55 19.58
N ILE A 959 18.23 9.02 19.11
CA ILE A 959 17.11 9.49 19.91
C ILE A 959 15.88 8.64 19.54
N GLY A 960 14.96 8.44 20.50
CA GLY A 960 13.71 7.70 20.25
C GLY A 960 13.85 6.17 20.18
N ASN A 961 15.06 5.61 20.32
CA ASN A 961 15.24 4.16 20.35
C ASN A 961 14.76 3.62 21.71
N SER A 962 13.64 2.92 21.73
CA SER A 962 13.03 2.42 22.94
C SER A 962 13.55 1.02 23.32
N ARG A 963 13.35 0.64 24.60
CA ARG A 963 13.77 -0.65 25.17
C ARG A 963 15.30 -0.88 25.13
N SER A 964 16.05 0.19 25.20
CA SER A 964 17.49 0.16 25.43
C SER A 964 17.79 -0.26 26.87
N GLY A 965 18.98 -0.75 27.12
CA GLY A 965 19.46 -1.03 28.47
C GLY A 965 20.46 -2.18 28.57
N THR A 966 20.98 -2.34 29.78
CA THR A 966 21.88 -3.45 30.11
C THR A 966 21.30 -4.25 31.28
N ILE A 967 21.11 -5.54 31.10
CA ILE A 967 20.63 -6.46 32.13
C ILE A 967 21.79 -7.31 32.58
N VAL A 968 21.93 -7.46 33.91
CA VAL A 968 22.94 -8.29 34.54
C VAL A 968 22.33 -9.40 35.41
N ASP A 969 23.05 -10.50 35.55
CA ASP A 969 22.68 -11.60 36.47
C ASP A 969 23.03 -11.24 37.92
N ALA A 970 22.66 -12.10 38.88
CA ALA A 970 22.97 -11.94 40.32
C ALA A 970 24.49 -11.90 40.62
N SER A 971 25.33 -12.29 39.69
CA SER A 971 26.80 -12.28 39.82
C SER A 971 27.41 -11.01 39.19
N GLY A 972 26.58 -10.15 38.57
CA GLY A 972 27.02 -8.97 37.87
C GLY A 972 27.49 -9.22 36.41
N ASN A 973 27.25 -10.41 35.86
CA ASN A 973 27.59 -10.67 34.47
C ASN A 973 26.48 -10.12 33.55
N THR A 974 26.89 -9.49 32.45
CA THR A 974 25.98 -8.97 31.46
C THR A 974 25.23 -10.10 30.76
N VAL A 975 23.89 -10.05 30.80
CA VAL A 975 22.97 -10.94 30.07
C VAL A 975 22.74 -10.38 28.70
N ILE A 976 22.42 -9.07 28.61
CA ILE A 976 22.21 -8.33 27.38
C ILE A 976 22.64 -6.87 27.57
N SER A 977 23.16 -6.25 26.53
CA SER A 977 23.31 -4.80 26.42
C SER A 977 22.85 -4.38 25.04
N SER A 978 21.87 -3.51 24.96
CA SER A 978 21.24 -3.10 23.70
C SER A 978 21.00 -1.60 23.66
N SER A 979 21.18 -1.01 22.48
CA SER A 979 20.78 0.37 22.15
C SER A 979 19.26 0.55 22.03
N GLY A 980 18.50 -0.54 21.91
CA GLY A 980 17.05 -0.55 21.78
C GLY A 980 16.56 -1.30 20.54
N VAL A 981 15.25 -1.30 20.31
CA VAL A 981 14.61 -2.09 19.25
C VAL A 981 14.42 -1.30 17.94
N PHE A 982 14.47 0.04 17.97
CA PHE A 982 14.30 0.90 16.78
C PHE A 982 15.68 1.38 16.32
N ASP A 983 16.45 0.49 15.72
CA ASP A 983 17.78 0.85 15.18
C ASP A 983 17.67 1.91 14.06
N TYR A 984 16.57 1.95 13.32
CA TYR A 984 16.27 2.94 12.29
C TYR A 984 14.94 3.64 12.56
N SER A 985 14.72 4.81 11.96
CA SER A 985 13.46 5.54 12.12
C SER A 985 12.29 4.71 11.59
N ARG A 986 11.34 4.42 12.49
CA ARG A 986 10.06 3.79 12.12
C ARG A 986 9.05 4.78 11.53
N ARG A 987 9.30 6.08 11.64
CA ARG A 987 8.42 7.18 11.26
C ARG A 987 8.57 7.58 9.80
N SER A 988 9.81 7.79 9.38
CA SER A 988 10.16 8.12 8.00
C SER A 988 11.51 7.53 7.64
N ALA A 989 11.55 6.81 6.52
CA ALA A 989 12.77 6.35 5.88
C ALA A 989 12.58 6.51 4.37
N PRO A 990 13.02 7.64 3.79
CA PRO A 990 12.76 7.99 2.40
C PRO A 990 13.16 6.92 1.39
N PHE A 991 14.29 6.23 1.59
CA PHE A 991 14.76 5.14 0.74
C PHE A 991 14.63 3.74 1.39
N GLY A 992 13.94 3.65 2.54
CA GLY A 992 13.83 2.42 3.32
C GLY A 992 15.09 2.14 4.16
N PHE A 993 15.08 1.02 4.87
CA PHE A 993 16.18 0.59 5.77
C PHE A 993 16.46 -0.92 5.65
N ASN A 994 16.13 -1.54 4.51
CA ASN A 994 16.29 -2.98 4.31
C ASN A 994 17.66 -3.39 3.73
N GLY A 995 18.48 -2.44 3.25
CA GLY A 995 19.77 -2.71 2.65
C GLY A 995 19.70 -3.09 1.17
N ALA A 996 20.68 -3.82 0.67
CA ALA A 996 20.78 -4.25 -0.72
C ALA A 996 19.76 -5.32 -1.08
N TYR A 997 19.11 -5.18 -2.23
CA TYR A 997 18.17 -6.16 -2.78
C TYR A 997 18.73 -6.73 -4.07
N TYR A 998 18.96 -8.05 -4.12
CA TYR A 998 19.47 -8.76 -5.29
C TYR A 998 18.35 -9.54 -5.97
N TYR A 999 18.29 -9.50 -7.30
CA TYR A 999 17.24 -10.18 -8.04
C TYR A 999 17.73 -10.78 -9.36
N VAL A 1000 16.98 -11.77 -9.82
CA VAL A 1000 17.12 -12.40 -11.13
C VAL A 1000 15.74 -12.55 -11.75
N GLY A 1001 15.67 -12.49 -13.07
CA GLY A 1001 14.40 -12.66 -13.78
C GLY A 1001 14.55 -13.22 -15.17
N ALA A 1002 13.42 -13.59 -15.74
CA ALA A 1002 13.30 -13.99 -17.13
C ALA A 1002 12.01 -13.44 -17.72
N GLU A 1003 12.08 -13.05 -19.00
CA GLU A 1003 10.96 -12.48 -19.73
C GLU A 1003 10.86 -13.18 -21.09
N TYR A 1004 9.66 -13.56 -21.47
CA TYR A 1004 9.34 -14.14 -22.77
C TYR A 1004 8.29 -13.29 -23.48
N ARG A 1005 8.60 -12.84 -24.69
CA ARG A 1005 7.69 -12.11 -25.59
C ARG A 1005 7.14 -13.05 -26.64
N PHE A 1006 5.90 -12.87 -27.07
CA PHE A 1006 5.22 -13.78 -28.03
C PHE A 1006 4.07 -13.10 -28.78
#